data_e33d59b3a8d7fcf10adcfd336afdfd60
#
_entry.id   e33d59b3a8d7fcf10adcfd336afdfd60
#
_cell.length_a   1.000
_cell.length_b   1.000
_cell.length_c   1.000
_cell.angle_alpha   90.00
_cell.angle_beta   90.00
_cell.angle_gamma   90.00
#
_symmetry.space_group_name_H-M   'P 1'
#
loop_
_entity.id
_entity.type
_entity.pdbx_description
1 polymer ?
#
loop_
_entity_poly.entity_id
_entity_poly.type
_entity_poly.pdbx_seq_one_letter_code
_entity_poly.pdbx_strand_id
1 'polypeptide(L)'
;MMRQRIFFIIIFTITANLFGQKYDESFFSNMEWRNIGPNRGGRSLSSMGSPGRPNEYYFGATGGGLWKTTDAGNTWFPVTDGQISSSSIGAVAVAETNPDIVYIGGGETQLRGSITQGDGVYKSIDGGKTWKHIGLSDTQAIARIRIHPTNPDIVYVAALGHPYGDNEERGIFRSRDGGETWEKILYNSPKAGGVDISIDRTNPKVIYASLWQVYRKAWKMWGGGPFSGIYKTTDGGDTWEELTKNSGMPEGPIGKIGMAVSPADPKRVWAVVEASEGGVFRSDDGGKNWERTNDDRKIRQRHFYYSRIVADPLDRETVYALNTRLYKSTDGGVNFDTQISVPHGDNHDLWIDPNDPKRMVNSNDGGGNVTINGGETWTEQDYSTTQLYHVNVTNDFPYHVCGAQQDNSTVCVPSDGWGNMQARGPNHGWYYAAGGGESGYITQHPSNLDIFYAGSQGALLTRYNRATGQIRDIQVYPRFFSGEPASVLPERWQWTFPIVFSPLNEKKLYTCSQHVWLSKDDGQSWKKISPDLTYADPSTLGPTGGLITMDMNGPEIYATVFALTPSKHHINTIWAGSDDGLMHITRNGGKRWDNITPPEMEKFTRISIIEESSHKPGTAYVAANRYQVDDRAPYVWRTRDYGKTWTKIINGVADGHFARAVREDSVKEGLLFLGTEHGVYVSFDAGDSWQPIQLNLPDTPIRDLQLKNSDVVLGTHGRGFWILDDYDPLREYTDRTAEESLTLFMPHDAVRGEETAIVQYFLSEEADSVQAEIYDSKGNLVVSMVGDSVAQRPTEIHPWYRTRTTGLPTTAKGLNRWEWNLRYKGATMFEGIIIWSGRPQNGPKAPPGTYEARVTVNGITK
;
A
#
# COMPACT_ATOMS: atom_id res chain seq x y z
N MET A 1 0.29 0.46 -83.52
CA MET A 1 0.50 -0.46 -82.43
C MET A 1 1.50 0.18 -81.45
N MET A 2 0.99 0.87 -80.42
CA MET A 2 1.78 1.50 -79.35
C MET A 2 1.71 0.58 -78.18
N ARG A 3 2.84 0.03 -77.71
CA ARG A 3 2.96 -0.75 -76.48
C ARG A 3 3.18 0.23 -75.33
N GLN A 4 2.18 0.36 -74.48
CA GLN A 4 2.32 1.00 -73.13
C GLN A 4 3.10 0.03 -72.23
N ARG A 5 4.22 0.52 -71.67
CA ARG A 5 4.91 -0.14 -70.57
C ARG A 5 4.38 0.48 -69.23
N ILE A 6 3.71 -0.36 -68.47
CA ILE A 6 3.30 -0.01 -67.11
C ILE A 6 4.48 -0.28 -66.18
N PHE A 7 4.99 0.78 -65.53
CA PHE A 7 5.95 0.65 -64.45
C PHE A 7 5.19 0.46 -63.11
N PHE A 8 5.32 -0.71 -62.51
CA PHE A 8 4.92 -0.90 -61.10
C PHE A 8 6.01 -0.35 -60.21
N ILE A 9 5.73 0.74 -59.46
CA ILE A 9 6.53 1.22 -58.35
C ILE A 9 6.06 0.45 -57.13
N ILE A 10 6.90 -0.51 -56.64
CA ILE A 10 6.71 -1.17 -55.36
C ILE A 10 7.25 -0.23 -54.31
N ILE A 11 6.35 0.46 -53.58
CA ILE A 11 6.71 1.20 -52.35
C ILE A 11 6.90 0.18 -51.25
N PHE A 12 8.16 -0.12 -50.92
CA PHE A 12 8.50 -0.79 -49.64
C PHE A 12 8.26 0.20 -48.49
N THR A 13 7.11 0.08 -47.84
CA THR A 13 6.92 0.67 -46.51
C THR A 13 7.75 -0.16 -45.55
N ILE A 14 8.93 0.36 -45.17
CA ILE A 14 9.66 -0.12 -44.01
C ILE A 14 8.84 0.33 -42.79
N THR A 15 8.01 -0.55 -42.25
CA THR A 15 7.49 -0.42 -40.91
C THR A 15 8.70 -0.66 -39.99
N ALA A 16 9.36 0.41 -39.56
CA ALA A 16 10.23 0.34 -38.42
C ALA A 16 9.33 -0.03 -37.22
N ASN A 17 9.38 -1.26 -36.78
CA ASN A 17 8.92 -1.65 -35.47
C ASN A 17 9.83 -0.91 -34.49
N LEU A 18 9.36 0.22 -34.00
CA LEU A 18 9.89 0.87 -32.80
C LEU A 18 9.58 -0.06 -31.62
N PHE A 19 10.37 -1.09 -31.44
CA PHE A 19 10.47 -1.78 -30.16
C PHE A 19 11.12 -0.76 -29.22
N GLY A 20 10.40 -0.35 -28.18
CA GLY A 20 10.98 0.46 -27.11
C GLY A 20 12.18 -0.26 -26.52
N GLN A 21 13.12 0.49 -25.96
CA GLN A 21 14.38 -0.02 -25.42
C GLN A 21 14.10 -0.87 -24.18
N LYS A 22 14.03 -2.19 -24.32
CA LYS A 22 13.94 -3.15 -23.22
C LYS A 22 15.33 -3.70 -22.95
N TYR A 23 15.74 -3.63 -21.70
CA TYR A 23 16.96 -4.29 -21.25
C TYR A 23 16.67 -5.72 -20.79
N ASP A 24 17.67 -6.58 -20.90
CA ASP A 24 17.61 -7.96 -20.42
C ASP A 24 17.35 -7.96 -18.90
N GLU A 25 16.46 -8.83 -18.43
CA GLU A 25 16.10 -8.91 -17.00
C GLU A 25 17.32 -9.23 -16.12
N SER A 26 18.32 -9.94 -16.66
CA SER A 26 19.58 -10.22 -15.95
C SER A 26 20.33 -8.94 -15.55
N PHE A 27 20.11 -7.83 -16.26
CA PHE A 27 20.69 -6.55 -15.86
C PHE A 27 20.27 -6.11 -14.46
N PHE A 28 19.06 -6.44 -14.05
CA PHE A 28 18.52 -6.06 -12.74
C PHE A 28 18.76 -7.13 -11.66
N SER A 29 19.37 -8.28 -11.99
CA SER A 29 19.32 -9.51 -11.18
C SER A 29 19.89 -9.38 -9.76
N ASN A 30 20.79 -8.44 -9.52
CA ASN A 30 21.40 -8.18 -8.20
C ASN A 30 21.00 -6.83 -7.60
N MET A 31 19.97 -6.18 -8.15
CA MET A 31 19.31 -5.07 -7.50
C MET A 31 18.27 -5.60 -6.51
N GLU A 32 18.12 -4.95 -5.38
CA GLU A 32 17.21 -5.39 -4.33
C GLU A 32 16.54 -4.17 -3.67
N TRP A 33 15.24 -4.26 -3.49
CA TRP A 33 14.49 -3.32 -2.67
C TRP A 33 14.69 -3.64 -1.19
N ARG A 34 15.05 -2.64 -0.42
CA ARG A 34 15.27 -2.76 1.03
C ARG A 34 14.12 -2.10 1.79
N ASN A 35 13.39 -2.88 2.61
CA ASN A 35 12.39 -2.31 3.52
C ASN A 35 13.08 -1.59 4.68
N ILE A 36 12.71 -0.35 4.92
CA ILE A 36 13.26 0.46 6.01
C ILE A 36 12.26 0.71 7.15
N GLY A 37 11.09 0.05 7.11
CA GLY A 37 10.02 0.25 8.08
C GLY A 37 9.10 1.43 7.74
N PRO A 38 8.46 2.05 8.72
CA PRO A 38 8.56 1.73 10.15
C PRO A 38 7.95 0.36 10.45
N ASN A 39 8.48 -0.34 11.48
CA ASN A 39 7.80 -1.49 12.05
C ASN A 39 6.66 -1.01 12.93
N ARG A 40 5.61 -0.58 12.29
CA ARG A 40 4.38 -0.06 12.88
C ARG A 40 3.21 -0.54 12.04
N GLY A 41 2.32 -1.31 12.65
CA GLY A 41 1.19 -1.92 11.96
C GLY A 41 0.25 -0.87 11.35
N GLY A 42 -0.48 -1.30 10.32
CA GLY A 42 -1.57 -0.59 9.67
C GLY A 42 -2.78 -1.50 9.56
N ARG A 43 -3.86 -1.03 8.95
CA ARG A 43 -5.15 -1.72 8.92
C ARG A 43 -5.03 -3.19 8.52
N SER A 44 -5.62 -4.05 9.35
CA SER A 44 -5.94 -5.44 9.03
C SER A 44 -7.46 -5.63 8.89
N LEU A 45 -7.85 -6.47 7.95
CA LEU A 45 -9.24 -6.63 7.50
C LEU A 45 -9.88 -7.91 8.02
N SER A 46 -9.08 -8.94 8.23
CA SER A 46 -9.49 -10.28 8.60
C SER A 46 -8.48 -10.95 9.51
N SER A 47 -8.96 -11.84 10.36
CA SER A 47 -8.11 -12.62 11.25
C SER A 47 -8.65 -14.05 11.45
N MET A 48 -7.73 -15.01 11.64
CA MET A 48 -8.07 -16.41 11.85
C MET A 48 -6.99 -17.13 12.65
N GLY A 49 -7.38 -17.99 13.55
CA GLY A 49 -6.48 -18.91 14.24
C GLY A 49 -6.66 -20.35 13.75
N SER A 50 -5.76 -21.21 14.15
CA SER A 50 -5.78 -22.64 13.86
C SER A 50 -6.20 -23.42 15.10
N PRO A 51 -7.41 -24.03 15.16
CA PRO A 51 -7.82 -24.81 16.34
C PRO A 51 -6.87 -25.97 16.64
N GLY A 52 -6.25 -26.57 15.59
CA GLY A 52 -5.29 -27.67 15.73
C GLY A 52 -3.86 -27.22 16.07
N ARG A 53 -3.55 -25.91 16.03
CA ARG A 53 -2.22 -25.33 16.28
C ARG A 53 -2.36 -24.06 17.12
N PRO A 54 -2.44 -24.15 18.44
CA PRO A 54 -2.87 -23.06 19.32
C PRO A 54 -1.98 -21.82 19.33
N ASN A 55 -0.79 -21.86 18.74
CA ASN A 55 0.11 -20.70 18.60
C ASN A 55 0.15 -20.13 17.16
N GLU A 56 -0.66 -20.71 16.25
CA GLU A 56 -0.70 -20.30 14.85
C GLU A 56 -1.92 -19.44 14.56
N TYR A 57 -1.64 -18.22 14.07
CA TYR A 57 -2.65 -17.23 13.69
C TYR A 57 -2.27 -16.53 12.40
N TYR A 58 -3.29 -15.95 11.76
CA TYR A 58 -3.17 -15.19 10.52
C TYR A 58 -3.93 -13.88 10.63
N PHE A 59 -3.43 -12.84 9.97
CA PHE A 59 -4.23 -11.65 9.66
C PHE A 59 -3.98 -11.18 8.23
N GLY A 60 -5.05 -10.68 7.58
CA GLY A 60 -4.99 -10.05 6.26
C GLY A 60 -4.84 -8.55 6.38
N ALA A 61 -3.77 -7.99 5.79
CA ALA A 61 -3.48 -6.56 5.81
C ALA A 61 -4.02 -5.85 4.57
N THR A 62 -4.33 -4.57 4.69
CA THR A 62 -4.59 -3.67 3.58
C THR A 62 -3.29 -3.36 2.85
N GLY A 63 -3.20 -3.72 1.56
CA GLY A 63 -2.01 -3.49 0.74
C GLY A 63 -0.75 -4.25 1.19
N GLY A 64 -0.87 -5.10 2.20
CA GLY A 64 0.25 -5.75 2.87
C GLY A 64 0.27 -7.28 2.82
N GLY A 65 -0.69 -7.91 2.12
CA GLY A 65 -0.77 -9.37 2.00
C GLY A 65 -1.27 -10.08 3.26
N LEU A 66 -1.01 -11.37 3.35
CA LEU A 66 -1.32 -12.21 4.52
C LEU A 66 -0.10 -12.35 5.41
N TRP A 67 -0.29 -12.15 6.70
CA TRP A 67 0.73 -12.33 7.74
C TRP A 67 0.39 -13.52 8.62
N LYS A 68 1.43 -14.25 9.04
CA LYS A 68 1.32 -15.46 9.87
C LYS A 68 2.24 -15.35 11.07
N THR A 69 1.77 -15.87 12.22
CA THR A 69 2.58 -16.15 13.40
C THR A 69 2.50 -17.63 13.74
N THR A 70 3.54 -18.15 14.39
CA THR A 70 3.60 -19.52 14.93
C THR A 70 3.99 -19.54 16.41
N ASP A 71 4.08 -18.37 17.04
CA ASP A 71 4.50 -18.16 18.42
C ASP A 71 3.50 -17.29 19.22
N ALA A 72 2.21 -17.43 18.90
CA ALA A 72 1.11 -16.70 19.52
C ALA A 72 1.20 -15.17 19.41
N GLY A 73 1.69 -14.69 18.27
CA GLY A 73 1.72 -13.27 17.91
C GLY A 73 2.94 -12.50 18.41
N ASN A 74 3.97 -13.18 18.94
CA ASN A 74 5.22 -12.50 19.32
C ASN A 74 6.04 -12.11 18.09
N THR A 75 6.00 -12.91 17.04
CA THR A 75 6.61 -12.58 15.75
C THR A 75 5.64 -12.85 14.61
N TRP A 76 5.67 -11.99 13.59
CA TRP A 76 4.83 -12.11 12.41
C TRP A 76 5.68 -12.03 11.15
N PHE A 77 5.32 -12.82 10.13
CA PHE A 77 5.99 -12.80 8.84
C PHE A 77 4.98 -12.89 7.69
N PRO A 78 5.24 -12.22 6.56
CA PRO A 78 4.37 -12.29 5.38
C PRO A 78 4.50 -13.66 4.73
N VAL A 79 3.40 -14.20 4.21
CA VAL A 79 3.36 -15.53 3.59
C VAL A 79 2.81 -15.53 2.17
N THR A 80 2.56 -14.35 1.61
CA THR A 80 2.00 -14.22 0.25
C THR A 80 2.94 -13.48 -0.72
N ASP A 81 4.08 -12.98 -0.25
CA ASP A 81 5.01 -12.17 -1.04
C ASP A 81 5.50 -12.94 -2.28
N GLY A 82 5.36 -12.31 -3.46
CA GLY A 82 5.76 -12.88 -4.74
C GLY A 82 4.88 -14.03 -5.27
N GLN A 83 3.77 -14.37 -4.58
CA GLN A 83 2.94 -15.52 -4.93
C GLN A 83 1.49 -15.17 -5.32
N ILE A 84 1.04 -13.99 -4.99
CA ILE A 84 -0.32 -13.51 -5.29
C ILE A 84 -0.29 -12.14 -5.93
N SER A 85 -1.33 -11.79 -6.67
CA SER A 85 -1.52 -10.50 -7.36
C SER A 85 -2.56 -9.61 -6.67
N SER A 86 -2.96 -9.93 -5.42
CA SER A 86 -3.85 -9.13 -4.59
C SER A 86 -3.12 -8.65 -3.35
N SER A 87 -2.85 -7.36 -3.28
CA SER A 87 -2.10 -6.79 -2.14
C SER A 87 -2.92 -6.73 -0.84
N SER A 88 -4.27 -6.66 -0.91
CA SER A 88 -5.15 -6.63 0.27
C SER A 88 -5.86 -7.97 0.46
N ILE A 89 -5.91 -8.45 1.71
CA ILE A 89 -6.56 -9.70 2.08
C ILE A 89 -7.77 -9.42 2.96
N GLY A 90 -8.96 -9.41 2.35
CA GLY A 90 -10.24 -9.10 2.99
C GLY A 90 -10.82 -10.25 3.81
N ALA A 91 -10.42 -11.50 3.52
CA ALA A 91 -10.89 -12.68 4.23
C ALA A 91 -9.79 -13.74 4.34
N VAL A 92 -9.75 -14.45 5.48
CA VAL A 92 -8.91 -15.62 5.70
C VAL A 92 -9.73 -16.70 6.41
N ALA A 93 -9.53 -17.97 6.03
CA ALA A 93 -10.14 -19.13 6.68
C ALA A 93 -9.16 -20.30 6.70
N VAL A 94 -9.06 -20.97 7.86
CA VAL A 94 -8.24 -22.16 8.09
C VAL A 94 -9.16 -23.33 8.33
N ALA A 95 -8.93 -24.47 7.67
CA ALA A 95 -9.76 -25.66 7.85
C ALA A 95 -9.55 -26.30 9.24
N GLU A 96 -10.64 -26.54 9.96
CA GLU A 96 -10.57 -27.10 11.32
C GLU A 96 -10.02 -28.53 11.35
N THR A 97 -10.29 -29.30 10.30
CA THR A 97 -9.85 -30.70 10.17
C THR A 97 -8.41 -30.83 9.67
N ASN A 98 -7.88 -29.80 9.01
CA ASN A 98 -6.52 -29.79 8.50
C ASN A 98 -5.99 -28.35 8.42
N PRO A 99 -5.19 -27.88 9.39
CA PRO A 99 -4.69 -26.51 9.42
C PRO A 99 -3.68 -26.18 8.31
N ASP A 100 -3.26 -27.15 7.49
CA ASP A 100 -2.48 -26.89 6.28
C ASP A 100 -3.34 -26.34 5.13
N ILE A 101 -4.67 -26.50 5.21
CA ILE A 101 -5.59 -25.95 4.21
C ILE A 101 -6.05 -24.57 4.65
N VAL A 102 -5.61 -23.56 3.89
CA VAL A 102 -5.95 -22.15 4.13
C VAL A 102 -6.52 -21.53 2.86
N TYR A 103 -7.61 -20.79 3.01
CA TYR A 103 -8.22 -20.01 1.93
C TYR A 103 -8.11 -18.52 2.26
N ILE A 104 -7.79 -17.69 1.26
CA ILE A 104 -7.80 -16.22 1.37
C ILE A 104 -8.59 -15.60 0.23
N GLY A 105 -9.21 -14.47 0.52
CA GLY A 105 -9.95 -13.66 -0.45
C GLY A 105 -9.37 -12.27 -0.55
N GLY A 106 -9.14 -11.79 -1.79
CA GLY A 106 -8.55 -10.50 -2.07
C GLY A 106 -9.50 -9.32 -1.90
N GLY A 107 -8.90 -8.13 -1.76
CA GLY A 107 -9.58 -6.83 -1.72
C GLY A 107 -10.11 -6.40 -0.36
N GLU A 108 -10.69 -5.19 -0.32
CA GLU A 108 -11.18 -4.56 0.89
C GLU A 108 -12.69 -4.35 0.84
N THR A 109 -13.38 -4.60 1.96
CA THR A 109 -14.82 -4.34 2.12
C THR A 109 -15.13 -3.25 3.12
N GLN A 110 -14.12 -2.68 3.76
CA GLN A 110 -14.17 -1.47 4.57
C GLN A 110 -14.10 -0.25 3.66
N LEU A 111 -15.24 0.22 3.16
CA LEU A 111 -15.37 1.11 2.00
C LEU A 111 -14.84 2.54 2.20
N ARG A 112 -13.53 2.67 2.40
CA ARG A 112 -12.83 3.98 2.37
C ARG A 112 -12.66 4.48 0.93
N GLY A 113 -12.17 5.70 0.75
CA GLY A 113 -11.91 6.26 -0.59
C GLY A 113 -10.65 5.73 -1.27
N SER A 114 -9.84 4.95 -0.54
CA SER A 114 -8.52 4.48 -0.97
C SER A 114 -8.41 2.96 -1.04
N ILE A 115 -9.54 2.24 -1.08
CA ILE A 115 -9.56 0.77 -1.06
C ILE A 115 -8.78 0.17 -2.22
N THR A 116 -8.05 -0.90 -1.89
CA THR A 116 -7.31 -1.73 -2.82
C THR A 116 -8.19 -2.89 -3.29
N GLN A 117 -8.23 -3.10 -4.58
CA GLN A 117 -9.04 -4.14 -5.21
C GLN A 117 -8.29 -5.46 -5.23
N GLY A 118 -9.01 -6.56 -5.03
CA GLY A 118 -8.51 -7.92 -5.16
C GLY A 118 -8.82 -8.53 -6.52
N ASP A 119 -8.44 -9.78 -6.69
CA ASP A 119 -8.60 -10.57 -7.91
C ASP A 119 -9.14 -12.00 -7.66
N GLY A 120 -9.81 -12.21 -6.54
CA GLY A 120 -10.50 -13.46 -6.25
C GLY A 120 -9.96 -14.23 -5.05
N VAL A 121 -10.02 -15.56 -5.14
CA VAL A 121 -9.72 -16.48 -4.05
C VAL A 121 -8.44 -17.26 -4.32
N TYR A 122 -7.63 -17.45 -3.27
CA TYR A 122 -6.43 -18.29 -3.29
C TYR A 122 -6.53 -19.38 -2.23
N LYS A 123 -5.89 -20.52 -2.49
CA LYS A 123 -5.79 -21.67 -1.60
C LYS A 123 -4.34 -22.06 -1.36
N SER A 124 -4.02 -22.37 -0.12
CA SER A 124 -2.81 -23.08 0.30
C SER A 124 -3.18 -24.45 0.83
N ILE A 125 -2.31 -25.43 0.63
CA ILE A 125 -2.43 -26.80 1.18
C ILE A 125 -1.23 -27.19 2.06
N ASP A 126 -0.39 -26.22 2.40
CA ASP A 126 0.86 -26.40 3.15
C ASP A 126 1.03 -25.35 4.27
N GLY A 127 -0.10 -24.83 4.77
CA GLY A 127 -0.12 -23.87 5.87
C GLY A 127 0.35 -22.46 5.47
N GLY A 128 0.12 -22.07 4.22
CA GLY A 128 0.45 -20.75 3.70
C GLY A 128 1.87 -20.62 3.14
N LYS A 129 2.59 -21.71 2.89
CA LYS A 129 3.91 -21.66 2.26
C LYS A 129 3.81 -21.42 0.76
N THR A 130 2.81 -22.05 0.11
CA THR A 130 2.53 -21.85 -1.32
C THR A 130 1.06 -21.54 -1.56
N TRP A 131 0.76 -20.78 -2.61
CA TRP A 131 -0.58 -20.31 -2.92
C TRP A 131 -0.97 -20.59 -4.38
N LYS A 132 -2.19 -21.06 -4.59
CA LYS A 132 -2.81 -21.25 -5.91
C LYS A 132 -4.03 -20.36 -6.02
N HIS A 133 -4.13 -19.54 -7.08
CA HIS A 133 -5.36 -18.85 -7.43
C HIS A 133 -6.42 -19.86 -7.87
N ILE A 134 -7.64 -19.78 -7.32
CA ILE A 134 -8.70 -20.76 -7.51
C ILE A 134 -10.01 -20.15 -8.02
N GLY A 135 -9.98 -18.95 -8.59
CA GLY A 135 -11.12 -18.36 -9.29
C GLY A 135 -11.75 -17.15 -8.60
N LEU A 136 -12.95 -16.78 -9.07
CA LEU A 136 -13.67 -15.57 -8.71
C LEU A 136 -12.87 -14.28 -8.99
N SER A 137 -12.15 -14.25 -10.11
CA SER A 137 -11.16 -13.20 -10.44
C SER A 137 -11.76 -11.81 -10.56
N ASP A 138 -13.04 -11.69 -10.92
CA ASP A 138 -13.74 -10.40 -11.04
C ASP A 138 -14.43 -9.95 -9.73
N THR A 139 -14.30 -10.73 -8.64
CA THR A 139 -14.74 -10.28 -7.32
C THR A 139 -13.64 -9.40 -6.68
N GLN A 140 -13.65 -8.14 -6.93
CA GLN A 140 -12.64 -7.20 -6.44
C GLN A 140 -12.59 -7.04 -4.91
N ALA A 141 -13.61 -7.53 -4.19
CA ALA A 141 -13.66 -7.47 -2.73
C ALA A 141 -14.38 -8.67 -2.13
N ILE A 142 -13.67 -9.46 -1.33
CA ILE A 142 -14.21 -10.62 -0.61
C ILE A 142 -14.28 -10.30 0.88
N ALA A 143 -15.51 -10.36 1.43
CA ALA A 143 -15.80 -9.96 2.80
C ALA A 143 -15.61 -11.08 3.82
N ARG A 144 -15.88 -12.32 3.41
CA ARG A 144 -15.84 -13.48 4.30
C ARG A 144 -15.64 -14.78 3.53
N ILE A 145 -14.84 -15.67 4.09
CA ILE A 145 -14.76 -17.08 3.68
C ILE A 145 -15.11 -17.95 4.88
N ARG A 146 -15.89 -18.99 4.64
CA ARG A 146 -16.21 -20.02 5.64
C ARG A 146 -16.02 -21.41 5.04
N ILE A 147 -15.30 -22.24 5.76
CA ILE A 147 -15.07 -23.65 5.41
C ILE A 147 -16.04 -24.49 6.21
N HIS A 148 -16.60 -25.53 5.59
CA HIS A 148 -17.42 -26.49 6.29
C HIS A 148 -16.59 -27.20 7.40
N PRO A 149 -17.09 -27.29 8.65
CA PRO A 149 -16.26 -27.69 9.81
C PRO A 149 -15.64 -29.09 9.71
N THR A 150 -16.24 -30.02 8.93
CA THR A 150 -15.76 -31.41 8.79
C THR A 150 -15.34 -31.79 7.37
N ASN A 151 -15.54 -30.92 6.36
CA ASN A 151 -15.13 -31.17 4.98
C ASN A 151 -14.48 -29.92 4.37
N PRO A 152 -13.15 -29.88 4.28
CA PRO A 152 -12.43 -28.68 3.80
C PRO A 152 -12.63 -28.36 2.31
N ASP A 153 -13.25 -29.26 1.54
CA ASP A 153 -13.57 -29.03 0.13
C ASP A 153 -14.88 -28.26 -0.07
N ILE A 154 -15.72 -28.14 0.97
CA ILE A 154 -16.92 -27.32 0.94
C ILE A 154 -16.60 -25.94 1.51
N VAL A 155 -16.64 -24.91 0.64
CA VAL A 155 -16.23 -23.54 0.96
C VAL A 155 -17.30 -22.56 0.52
N TYR A 156 -17.60 -21.59 1.37
CA TYR A 156 -18.54 -20.50 1.10
C TYR A 156 -17.79 -19.15 1.10
N VAL A 157 -18.09 -18.30 0.11
CA VAL A 157 -17.47 -17.00 -0.07
C VAL A 157 -18.55 -15.93 -0.16
N ALA A 158 -18.46 -14.91 0.70
CA ALA A 158 -19.23 -13.68 0.59
C ALA A 158 -18.45 -12.68 -0.26
N ALA A 159 -18.91 -12.45 -1.47
CA ALA A 159 -18.30 -11.56 -2.45
C ALA A 159 -19.09 -10.25 -2.52
N LEU A 160 -18.45 -9.14 -2.09
CA LEU A 160 -19.03 -7.80 -2.23
C LEU A 160 -19.00 -7.37 -3.70
N GLY A 161 -18.04 -7.84 -4.48
CA GLY A 161 -17.86 -7.47 -5.89
C GLY A 161 -17.09 -6.17 -6.05
N HIS A 162 -17.37 -5.41 -7.12
CA HIS A 162 -16.72 -4.15 -7.40
C HIS A 162 -17.17 -3.05 -6.42
N PRO A 163 -16.29 -2.49 -5.60
CA PRO A 163 -16.66 -1.40 -4.72
C PRO A 163 -17.07 -0.12 -5.46
N TYR A 164 -16.50 0.11 -6.64
CA TYR A 164 -16.67 1.34 -7.42
C TYR A 164 -17.64 1.24 -8.59
N GLY A 165 -18.19 0.05 -8.86
CA GLY A 165 -19.12 -0.21 -9.96
C GLY A 165 -20.11 -1.33 -9.66
N ASP A 166 -21.11 -1.46 -10.50
CA ASP A 166 -22.03 -2.59 -10.49
C ASP A 166 -21.38 -3.77 -11.23
N ASN A 167 -21.51 -4.99 -10.72
CA ASN A 167 -20.99 -6.18 -11.39
C ASN A 167 -21.78 -7.44 -11.05
N GLU A 168 -21.65 -8.47 -11.88
CA GLU A 168 -22.38 -9.73 -11.71
C GLU A 168 -21.72 -10.69 -10.71
N GLU A 169 -20.41 -10.57 -10.43
CA GLU A 169 -19.71 -11.40 -9.46
C GLU A 169 -19.87 -10.87 -8.03
N ARG A 170 -21.14 -10.76 -7.62
CA ARG A 170 -21.57 -10.38 -6.26
C ARG A 170 -22.46 -11.48 -5.67
N GLY A 171 -22.52 -11.56 -4.34
CA GLY A 171 -23.39 -12.49 -3.63
C GLY A 171 -22.63 -13.52 -2.82
N ILE A 172 -23.25 -14.69 -2.65
CA ILE A 172 -22.64 -15.82 -1.96
C ILE A 172 -22.31 -16.91 -2.98
N PHE A 173 -21.08 -17.36 -2.93
CA PHE A 173 -20.58 -18.46 -3.76
C PHE A 173 -20.27 -19.67 -2.89
N ARG A 174 -20.40 -20.86 -3.47
CA ARG A 174 -20.04 -22.12 -2.86
C ARG A 174 -19.16 -22.93 -3.80
N SER A 175 -18.12 -23.57 -3.25
CA SER A 175 -17.42 -24.68 -3.87
C SER A 175 -17.71 -25.97 -3.11
N ARG A 176 -17.72 -27.11 -3.80
CA ARG A 176 -17.83 -28.44 -3.23
C ARG A 176 -16.63 -29.34 -3.51
N ASP A 177 -15.64 -28.79 -4.19
CA ASP A 177 -14.43 -29.48 -4.68
C ASP A 177 -13.12 -28.74 -4.32
N GLY A 178 -13.18 -27.98 -3.22
CA GLY A 178 -11.99 -27.28 -2.72
C GLY A 178 -11.58 -26.07 -3.53
N GLY A 179 -12.50 -25.47 -4.30
CA GLY A 179 -12.29 -24.26 -5.07
C GLY A 179 -11.96 -24.49 -6.55
N GLU A 180 -12.03 -25.72 -7.05
CA GLU A 180 -11.84 -25.98 -8.49
C GLU A 180 -13.03 -25.46 -9.30
N THR A 181 -14.25 -25.51 -8.74
CA THR A 181 -15.47 -24.90 -9.32
C THR A 181 -16.24 -24.09 -8.30
N TRP A 182 -16.97 -23.06 -8.78
CA TRP A 182 -17.77 -22.17 -7.96
C TRP A 182 -19.22 -22.06 -8.46
N GLU A 183 -20.18 -22.17 -7.55
CA GLU A 183 -21.60 -21.95 -7.77
C GLU A 183 -22.04 -20.65 -7.10
N LYS A 184 -22.71 -19.75 -7.79
CA LYS A 184 -23.36 -18.58 -7.21
C LYS A 184 -24.70 -19.01 -6.62
N ILE A 185 -24.78 -19.15 -5.29
CA ILE A 185 -25.92 -19.78 -4.59
C ILE A 185 -26.89 -18.74 -3.99
N LEU A 186 -26.48 -17.48 -3.82
CA LEU A 186 -27.36 -16.40 -3.40
C LEU A 186 -26.94 -15.11 -4.10
N TYR A 187 -27.88 -14.54 -4.84
CA TYR A 187 -27.69 -13.31 -5.63
C TYR A 187 -29.00 -12.57 -5.82
N ASN A 188 -29.01 -11.26 -5.59
CA ASN A 188 -30.21 -10.45 -5.77
C ASN A 188 -30.07 -9.40 -6.88
N SER A 189 -28.90 -8.85 -7.08
CA SER A 189 -28.71 -7.70 -7.98
C SER A 189 -27.22 -7.44 -8.21
N PRO A 190 -26.82 -6.87 -9.38
CA PRO A 190 -25.45 -6.39 -9.60
C PRO A 190 -25.06 -5.24 -8.67
N LYS A 191 -25.98 -4.75 -7.83
CA LYS A 191 -25.77 -3.67 -6.85
C LYS A 191 -25.56 -4.15 -5.43
N ALA A 192 -25.84 -5.42 -5.12
CA ALA A 192 -25.77 -5.97 -3.76
C ALA A 192 -24.84 -7.17 -3.71
N GLY A 193 -23.85 -7.15 -2.81
CA GLY A 193 -22.90 -8.23 -2.63
C GLY A 193 -22.96 -8.86 -1.25
N GLY A 194 -22.32 -10.01 -1.10
CA GLY A 194 -22.20 -10.74 0.15
C GLY A 194 -21.23 -10.01 1.11
N VAL A 195 -21.62 -9.88 2.39
CA VAL A 195 -20.78 -9.21 3.41
C VAL A 195 -20.53 -10.04 4.65
N ASP A 196 -21.39 -11.02 4.94
CA ASP A 196 -21.15 -11.94 6.05
C ASP A 196 -21.76 -13.32 5.81
N ILE A 197 -21.16 -14.34 6.45
CA ILE A 197 -21.63 -15.73 6.48
C ILE A 197 -21.38 -16.29 7.87
N SER A 198 -22.40 -16.95 8.46
CA SER A 198 -22.28 -17.66 9.72
C SER A 198 -22.88 -19.06 9.57
N ILE A 199 -22.09 -20.09 9.92
CA ILE A 199 -22.45 -21.52 9.79
C ILE A 199 -22.78 -22.09 11.18
N ASP A 200 -23.89 -22.81 11.28
CA ASP A 200 -24.16 -23.65 12.44
C ASP A 200 -23.19 -24.83 12.46
N ARG A 201 -22.28 -24.85 13.42
CA ARG A 201 -21.24 -25.89 13.52
C ARG A 201 -21.81 -27.28 13.87
N THR A 202 -22.99 -27.33 14.47
CA THR A 202 -23.66 -28.61 14.84
C THR A 202 -24.45 -29.20 13.68
N ASN A 203 -24.90 -28.34 12.76
CA ASN A 203 -25.56 -28.72 11.51
C ASN A 203 -25.11 -27.81 10.36
N PRO A 204 -23.98 -28.09 9.71
CA PRO A 204 -23.39 -27.22 8.71
C PRO A 204 -24.22 -26.96 7.44
N LYS A 205 -25.37 -27.62 7.31
CA LYS A 205 -26.38 -27.31 6.29
C LYS A 205 -27.18 -26.07 6.62
N VAL A 206 -27.18 -25.64 7.88
CA VAL A 206 -27.81 -24.39 8.33
C VAL A 206 -26.78 -23.27 8.25
N ILE A 207 -27.03 -22.31 7.35
CA ILE A 207 -26.13 -21.19 7.12
C ILE A 207 -26.97 -19.93 7.07
N TYR A 208 -26.42 -18.87 7.67
CA TYR A 208 -26.96 -17.51 7.57
C TYR A 208 -26.00 -16.68 6.72
N ALA A 209 -26.55 -15.84 5.85
CA ALA A 209 -25.79 -14.93 4.99
C ALA A 209 -26.45 -13.57 4.93
N SER A 210 -25.64 -12.52 4.73
CA SER A 210 -26.15 -11.17 4.51
C SER A 210 -25.68 -10.60 3.19
N LEU A 211 -26.55 -9.89 2.50
CA LEU A 211 -26.27 -9.10 1.31
C LEU A 211 -26.40 -7.62 1.64
N TRP A 212 -25.58 -6.80 1.01
CA TRP A 212 -25.55 -5.36 1.18
C TRP A 212 -25.51 -4.65 -0.17
N GLN A 213 -26.53 -3.81 -0.41
CA GLN A 213 -26.56 -2.92 -1.55
C GLN A 213 -25.70 -1.70 -1.24
N VAL A 214 -24.65 -1.49 -2.01
CA VAL A 214 -23.69 -0.42 -1.77
C VAL A 214 -22.91 -0.05 -3.03
N TYR A 215 -22.51 1.19 -3.13
CA TYR A 215 -21.49 1.64 -4.06
C TYR A 215 -20.62 2.74 -3.46
N ARG A 216 -19.41 2.91 -4.01
CA ARG A 216 -18.44 3.93 -3.64
C ARG A 216 -18.00 4.72 -4.87
N LYS A 217 -17.88 6.03 -4.75
CA LYS A 217 -17.22 6.93 -5.72
C LYS A 217 -16.26 7.83 -4.93
N ALA A 218 -15.41 8.59 -5.64
CA ALA A 218 -14.52 9.54 -4.99
C ALA A 218 -15.28 10.56 -4.10
N TRP A 219 -16.43 11.01 -4.59
CA TRP A 219 -17.25 12.06 -3.98
C TRP A 219 -18.45 11.55 -3.20
N LYS A 220 -18.71 10.24 -3.20
CA LYS A 220 -19.93 9.71 -2.57
C LYS A 220 -19.76 8.26 -2.17
N MET A 221 -20.26 7.96 -0.98
CA MET A 221 -20.61 6.61 -0.57
C MET A 221 -22.13 6.52 -0.46
N TRP A 222 -22.71 5.38 -0.79
CA TRP A 222 -24.12 5.13 -0.63
C TRP A 222 -24.37 3.67 -0.27
N GLY A 223 -25.10 3.42 0.81
CA GLY A 223 -25.36 2.08 1.33
C GLY A 223 -26.80 1.93 1.80
N GLY A 224 -27.31 0.71 1.65
CA GLY A 224 -28.66 0.34 1.96
C GLY A 224 -29.59 0.38 0.75
N GLY A 225 -30.66 -0.41 0.83
CA GLY A 225 -31.67 -0.50 -0.21
C GLY A 225 -32.38 -1.83 -0.30
N PRO A 226 -33.28 -2.01 -1.27
CA PRO A 226 -34.16 -3.16 -1.36
C PRO A 226 -33.49 -4.50 -1.62
N PHE A 227 -32.22 -4.49 -1.99
CA PHE A 227 -31.45 -5.71 -2.24
C PHE A 227 -30.54 -6.11 -1.05
N SER A 228 -30.53 -5.31 0.02
CA SER A 228 -29.89 -5.68 1.29
C SER A 228 -30.81 -6.60 2.11
N GLY A 229 -30.24 -7.56 2.84
CA GLY A 229 -31.04 -8.42 3.69
C GLY A 229 -30.29 -9.57 4.34
N ILE A 230 -31.00 -10.31 5.21
CA ILE A 230 -30.55 -11.53 5.86
C ILE A 230 -31.25 -12.71 5.19
N TYR A 231 -30.50 -13.76 4.98
CA TYR A 231 -30.95 -15.00 4.34
C TYR A 231 -30.51 -16.21 5.16
N LYS A 232 -31.32 -17.27 5.14
CA LYS A 232 -31.03 -18.54 5.79
C LYS A 232 -31.23 -19.70 4.80
N THR A 233 -30.34 -20.68 4.87
CA THR A 233 -30.51 -21.98 4.23
C THR A 233 -30.53 -23.08 5.28
N THR A 234 -31.17 -24.21 4.97
CA THR A 234 -31.15 -25.43 5.79
C THR A 234 -30.69 -26.64 5.00
N ASP A 235 -30.27 -26.48 3.78
CA ASP A 235 -29.82 -27.49 2.82
C ASP A 235 -28.40 -27.26 2.27
N GLY A 236 -27.65 -26.38 2.93
CA GLY A 236 -26.27 -26.08 2.53
C GLY A 236 -26.15 -25.07 1.37
N GLY A 237 -27.20 -24.28 1.12
CA GLY A 237 -27.24 -23.23 0.14
C GLY A 237 -27.95 -23.60 -1.18
N ASP A 238 -28.63 -24.73 -1.26
CA ASP A 238 -29.42 -25.10 -2.45
C ASP A 238 -30.70 -24.24 -2.54
N THR A 239 -31.30 -23.89 -1.39
CA THR A 239 -32.40 -22.93 -1.28
C THR A 239 -32.19 -21.94 -0.15
N TRP A 240 -32.76 -20.73 -0.30
CA TRP A 240 -32.62 -19.66 0.68
C TRP A 240 -33.98 -19.06 1.05
N GLU A 241 -34.17 -18.80 2.35
CA GLU A 241 -35.28 -18.07 2.94
C GLU A 241 -34.83 -16.66 3.33
N GLU A 242 -35.56 -15.63 2.93
CA GLU A 242 -35.31 -14.29 3.39
C GLU A 242 -35.88 -14.08 4.79
N LEU A 243 -35.06 -13.63 5.73
CA LEU A 243 -35.40 -13.35 7.11
C LEU A 243 -35.57 -11.84 7.40
N THR A 244 -35.29 -10.99 6.45
CA THR A 244 -35.28 -9.51 6.63
C THR A 244 -36.61 -8.95 7.09
N LYS A 245 -37.72 -9.62 6.73
CA LYS A 245 -39.10 -9.21 7.03
C LYS A 245 -39.77 -9.98 8.16
N ASN A 246 -39.00 -10.82 8.84
CA ASN A 246 -39.53 -11.62 9.94
C ASN A 246 -39.92 -10.73 11.13
N SER A 247 -40.83 -11.20 11.93
CA SER A 247 -41.36 -10.50 13.11
C SER A 247 -40.21 -9.99 13.99
N GLY A 248 -40.27 -8.69 14.36
CA GLY A 248 -39.28 -8.00 15.20
C GLY A 248 -38.08 -7.40 14.46
N MET A 249 -37.92 -7.67 13.15
CA MET A 249 -36.93 -6.96 12.34
C MET A 249 -37.39 -5.52 12.03
N PRO A 250 -36.42 -4.56 11.80
CA PRO A 250 -36.76 -3.18 11.52
C PRO A 250 -37.44 -3.02 10.16
N GLU A 251 -38.38 -2.08 10.08
CA GLU A 251 -39.03 -1.69 8.82
C GLU A 251 -38.18 -0.68 8.04
N GLY A 252 -38.44 -0.59 6.73
CA GLY A 252 -37.83 0.38 5.84
C GLY A 252 -36.53 -0.10 5.20
N PRO A 253 -35.66 0.82 4.69
CA PRO A 253 -34.42 0.46 4.06
C PRO A 253 -33.44 -0.21 5.03
N ILE A 254 -32.82 -1.31 4.60
CA ILE A 254 -31.79 -2.03 5.34
C ILE A 254 -30.44 -1.78 4.68
N GLY A 255 -29.43 -1.53 5.53
CA GLY A 255 -28.04 -1.34 5.13
C GLY A 255 -27.17 -2.59 5.36
N LYS A 256 -25.97 -2.37 5.88
CA LYS A 256 -25.03 -3.43 6.18
C LYS A 256 -25.45 -4.23 7.41
N ILE A 257 -25.26 -5.54 7.35
CA ILE A 257 -25.61 -6.46 8.44
C ILE A 257 -24.43 -7.37 8.73
N GLY A 258 -23.97 -7.37 9.97
CA GLY A 258 -23.08 -8.41 10.51
C GLY A 258 -23.88 -9.41 11.34
N MET A 259 -23.51 -10.71 11.30
CA MET A 259 -24.31 -11.73 11.96
C MET A 259 -23.49 -12.86 12.56
N ALA A 260 -24.03 -13.50 13.60
CA ALA A 260 -23.44 -14.65 14.24
C ALA A 260 -24.51 -15.62 14.75
N VAL A 261 -24.39 -16.89 14.38
CA VAL A 261 -25.11 -18.00 15.04
C VAL A 261 -24.27 -18.48 16.23
N SER A 262 -24.89 -18.71 17.38
CA SER A 262 -24.20 -19.21 18.55
C SER A 262 -23.76 -20.69 18.36
N PRO A 263 -22.48 -21.01 18.50
CA PRO A 263 -22.04 -22.40 18.51
C PRO A 263 -22.53 -23.18 19.74
N ALA A 264 -22.76 -22.47 20.87
CA ALA A 264 -23.25 -23.05 22.10
C ALA A 264 -24.78 -23.38 22.09
N ASP A 265 -25.56 -22.62 21.29
CA ASP A 265 -26.99 -22.85 21.07
C ASP A 265 -27.39 -22.36 19.66
N PRO A 266 -27.46 -23.22 18.65
CA PRO A 266 -27.71 -22.84 17.25
C PRO A 266 -29.09 -22.22 16.98
N LYS A 267 -30.01 -22.21 17.95
CA LYS A 267 -31.27 -21.49 17.85
C LYS A 267 -31.07 -20.00 18.09
N ARG A 268 -29.99 -19.62 18.78
CA ARG A 268 -29.64 -18.22 19.04
C ARG A 268 -28.81 -17.65 17.91
N VAL A 269 -29.31 -16.55 17.36
CA VAL A 269 -28.66 -15.79 16.29
C VAL A 269 -28.68 -14.33 16.65
N TRP A 270 -27.56 -13.64 16.43
CA TRP A 270 -27.47 -12.17 16.54
C TRP A 270 -27.25 -11.55 15.17
N ALA A 271 -27.75 -10.32 15.01
CA ALA A 271 -27.48 -9.48 13.87
C ALA A 271 -27.26 -8.02 14.33
N VAL A 272 -26.19 -7.36 13.87
CA VAL A 272 -26.03 -5.92 13.94
C VAL A 272 -26.56 -5.33 12.65
N VAL A 273 -27.65 -4.59 12.71
CA VAL A 273 -28.42 -4.14 11.54
C VAL A 273 -28.33 -2.63 11.38
N GLU A 274 -27.91 -2.17 10.22
CA GLU A 274 -28.03 -0.79 9.81
C GLU A 274 -29.45 -0.54 9.29
N ALA A 275 -30.22 0.22 10.04
CA ALA A 275 -31.57 0.68 9.71
C ALA A 275 -31.88 1.96 10.49
N SER A 276 -32.97 2.67 10.16
CA SER A 276 -33.45 3.80 10.97
C SER A 276 -33.65 3.41 12.42
N GLU A 277 -34.34 2.27 12.64
CA GLU A 277 -34.49 1.61 13.94
C GLU A 277 -33.49 0.45 14.09
N GLY A 278 -32.24 0.69 13.69
CA GLY A 278 -31.16 -0.29 13.76
C GLY A 278 -30.66 -0.57 15.17
N GLY A 279 -29.78 -1.57 15.28
CA GLY A 279 -29.23 -2.01 16.57
C GLY A 279 -28.72 -3.44 16.51
N VAL A 280 -28.56 -4.04 17.69
CA VAL A 280 -28.35 -5.47 17.85
C VAL A 280 -29.71 -6.15 17.97
N PHE A 281 -29.96 -7.12 17.08
CA PHE A 281 -31.14 -7.97 17.07
C PHE A 281 -30.76 -9.37 17.46
N ARG A 282 -31.57 -10.03 18.27
CA ARG A 282 -31.41 -11.40 18.70
C ARG A 282 -32.63 -12.23 18.36
N SER A 283 -32.41 -13.44 17.89
CA SER A 283 -33.41 -14.48 17.73
C SER A 283 -33.03 -15.67 18.59
N ASP A 284 -34.00 -16.30 19.27
CA ASP A 284 -33.87 -17.52 20.07
C ASP A 284 -34.55 -18.74 19.40
N ASP A 285 -35.02 -18.58 18.16
CA ASP A 285 -35.73 -19.61 17.39
C ASP A 285 -35.21 -19.80 15.97
N GLY A 286 -33.94 -19.42 15.76
CA GLY A 286 -33.28 -19.62 14.50
C GLY A 286 -33.68 -18.65 13.41
N GLY A 287 -34.05 -17.42 13.78
CA GLY A 287 -34.34 -16.32 12.85
C GLY A 287 -35.83 -16.16 12.48
N LYS A 288 -36.74 -16.93 13.14
CA LYS A 288 -38.19 -16.80 12.88
C LYS A 288 -38.76 -15.52 13.52
N ASN A 289 -38.37 -15.24 14.74
CA ASN A 289 -38.74 -14.03 15.48
C ASN A 289 -37.47 -13.33 16.00
N TRP A 290 -37.49 -12.03 16.01
CA TRP A 290 -36.37 -11.17 16.43
C TRP A 290 -36.77 -10.19 17.51
N GLU A 291 -35.83 -9.85 18.38
CA GLU A 291 -35.95 -8.82 19.39
C GLU A 291 -34.77 -7.86 19.26
N ARG A 292 -35.03 -6.56 19.19
CA ARG A 292 -33.97 -5.55 19.30
C ARG A 292 -33.52 -5.48 20.75
N THR A 293 -32.35 -6.06 21.07
CA THR A 293 -31.82 -6.14 22.42
C THR A 293 -31.01 -4.92 22.81
N ASN A 294 -30.39 -4.23 21.82
CA ASN A 294 -29.58 -3.05 22.09
C ASN A 294 -29.63 -2.08 20.91
N ASP A 295 -29.72 -0.76 21.19
CA ASP A 295 -29.74 0.30 20.20
C ASP A 295 -28.65 1.38 20.43
N ASP A 296 -27.70 1.09 21.31
CA ASP A 296 -26.63 2.03 21.64
C ASP A 296 -25.81 2.39 20.39
N ARG A 297 -25.65 3.71 20.20
CA ARG A 297 -24.90 4.24 19.06
C ARG A 297 -23.45 3.77 19.01
N LYS A 298 -22.83 3.47 20.16
CA LYS A 298 -21.44 3.00 20.22
C LYS A 298 -21.22 1.68 19.47
N ILE A 299 -22.27 0.82 19.34
CA ILE A 299 -22.23 -0.48 18.65
C ILE A 299 -22.48 -0.32 17.14
N ARG A 300 -23.11 0.77 16.71
CA ARG A 300 -23.60 0.95 15.33
C ARG A 300 -23.06 2.20 14.63
N GLN A 301 -21.88 2.68 15.03
CA GLN A 301 -21.21 3.77 14.31
C GLN A 301 -20.62 3.28 12.99
N ARG A 302 -20.63 4.13 11.97
CA ARG A 302 -19.99 3.92 10.67
C ARG A 302 -20.19 2.49 10.12
N HIS A 303 -21.41 2.09 9.88
CA HIS A 303 -21.75 0.73 9.44
C HIS A 303 -20.94 0.25 8.22
N PHE A 304 -20.65 1.14 7.29
CA PHE A 304 -19.84 0.84 6.11
C PHE A 304 -18.43 0.33 6.47
N TYR A 305 -17.94 0.69 7.65
CA TYR A 305 -16.57 0.41 8.10
C TYR A 305 -16.53 -0.76 9.08
N TYR A 306 -17.51 -0.86 9.96
CA TYR A 306 -17.64 -1.88 10.98
C TYR A 306 -18.79 -2.85 10.72
N SER A 307 -19.63 -3.10 11.71
CA SER A 307 -20.79 -4.01 11.72
C SER A 307 -20.41 -5.48 11.74
N ARG A 308 -19.55 -5.86 12.70
CA ARG A 308 -19.25 -7.26 12.99
C ARG A 308 -19.74 -7.60 14.39
N ILE A 309 -20.30 -8.81 14.52
CA ILE A 309 -20.69 -9.42 15.78
C ILE A 309 -20.17 -10.85 15.81
N VAL A 310 -19.63 -11.30 16.95
CA VAL A 310 -19.01 -12.62 17.08
C VAL A 310 -19.51 -13.28 18.36
N ALA A 311 -20.07 -14.48 18.23
CA ALA A 311 -20.57 -15.26 19.36
C ALA A 311 -19.42 -16.01 20.05
N ASP A 312 -19.48 -16.08 21.38
CA ASP A 312 -18.61 -16.95 22.14
C ASP A 312 -18.90 -18.42 21.79
N PRO A 313 -17.88 -19.26 21.58
CA PRO A 313 -18.10 -20.64 21.14
C PRO A 313 -18.69 -21.56 22.22
N LEU A 314 -18.54 -21.23 23.50
CA LEU A 314 -18.94 -22.08 24.62
C LEU A 314 -20.05 -21.49 25.49
N ASP A 315 -20.29 -20.18 25.42
CA ASP A 315 -21.30 -19.50 26.23
C ASP A 315 -22.33 -18.81 25.34
N ARG A 316 -23.58 -19.28 25.40
CA ARG A 316 -24.71 -18.72 24.64
C ARG A 316 -25.08 -17.28 25.01
N GLU A 317 -24.71 -16.79 26.19
CA GLU A 317 -25.03 -15.44 26.64
C GLU A 317 -23.93 -14.44 26.29
N THR A 318 -22.73 -14.92 25.89
CA THR A 318 -21.60 -14.07 25.57
C THR A 318 -21.50 -13.79 24.08
N VAL A 319 -21.41 -12.49 23.72
CA VAL A 319 -21.25 -12.02 22.35
C VAL A 319 -20.38 -10.76 22.32
N TYR A 320 -19.61 -10.62 21.25
CA TYR A 320 -18.69 -9.49 21.05
C TYR A 320 -19.16 -8.63 19.87
N ALA A 321 -19.14 -7.31 20.04
CA ALA A 321 -19.46 -6.36 18.98
C ALA A 321 -18.19 -5.52 18.64
N LEU A 322 -17.86 -5.49 17.35
CA LEU A 322 -16.70 -4.81 16.81
C LEU A 322 -17.11 -3.47 16.23
N ASN A 323 -16.48 -2.42 16.73
CA ASN A 323 -16.68 -1.06 16.27
C ASN A 323 -15.39 -0.26 16.52
N THR A 324 -15.45 1.06 16.78
CA THR A 324 -14.30 1.86 17.22
C THR A 324 -13.59 1.23 18.43
N ARG A 325 -14.32 0.47 19.23
CA ARG A 325 -13.83 -0.34 20.36
C ARG A 325 -14.31 -1.78 20.21
N LEU A 326 -13.68 -2.69 20.93
CA LEU A 326 -14.16 -4.05 21.09
C LEU A 326 -15.03 -4.13 22.34
N TYR A 327 -16.30 -4.47 22.16
CA TYR A 327 -17.26 -4.57 23.26
C TYR A 327 -17.67 -6.02 23.48
N LYS A 328 -17.93 -6.36 24.75
CA LYS A 328 -18.41 -7.68 25.18
C LYS A 328 -19.74 -7.55 25.92
N SER A 329 -20.70 -8.37 25.58
CA SER A 329 -21.93 -8.62 26.33
C SER A 329 -21.87 -10.02 26.92
N THR A 330 -22.39 -10.20 28.12
CA THR A 330 -22.55 -11.50 28.83
C THR A 330 -24.01 -11.77 29.22
N ASP A 331 -24.95 -11.05 28.61
CA ASP A 331 -26.39 -11.13 28.86
C ASP A 331 -27.19 -11.27 27.58
N GLY A 332 -26.61 -11.91 26.57
CA GLY A 332 -27.28 -12.22 25.30
C GLY A 332 -27.40 -11.00 24.37
N GLY A 333 -26.54 -10.01 24.50
CA GLY A 333 -26.52 -8.83 23.64
C GLY A 333 -27.42 -7.70 24.11
N VAL A 334 -27.83 -7.67 25.39
CA VAL A 334 -28.63 -6.60 25.99
C VAL A 334 -27.73 -5.43 26.39
N ASN A 335 -26.65 -5.70 27.13
CA ASN A 335 -25.70 -4.68 27.56
C ASN A 335 -24.29 -4.94 26.98
N PHE A 336 -23.64 -3.91 26.45
CA PHE A 336 -22.27 -3.90 25.96
C PHE A 336 -21.37 -2.96 26.78
N ASP A 337 -21.50 -3.03 28.12
CA ASP A 337 -20.78 -2.11 29.00
C ASP A 337 -19.32 -2.50 29.20
N THR A 338 -18.95 -3.76 28.93
CA THR A 338 -17.56 -4.21 28.99
C THR A 338 -16.84 -3.86 27.71
N GLN A 339 -15.85 -2.97 27.82
CA GLN A 339 -14.90 -2.68 26.75
C GLN A 339 -13.64 -3.51 26.98
N ILE A 340 -13.22 -4.25 25.94
CA ILE A 340 -11.91 -4.92 25.92
C ILE A 340 -10.91 -3.95 25.31
N SER A 341 -9.84 -3.65 26.05
CA SER A 341 -8.77 -2.78 25.55
C SER A 341 -7.87 -3.57 24.60
N VAL A 342 -7.83 -3.17 23.34
CA VAL A 342 -6.93 -3.69 22.30
C VAL A 342 -5.86 -2.63 21.98
N PRO A 343 -4.70 -3.02 21.41
CA PRO A 343 -3.61 -2.08 21.13
C PRO A 343 -4.00 -0.91 20.23
N HIS A 344 -4.92 -1.11 19.28
CA HIS A 344 -5.42 -0.07 18.41
C HIS A 344 -6.95 -0.13 18.29
N GLY A 345 -7.58 1.01 18.03
CA GLY A 345 -9.03 1.10 17.78
C GLY A 345 -9.42 0.59 16.38
N ASP A 346 -10.71 0.78 16.07
CA ASP A 346 -11.31 0.48 14.78
C ASP A 346 -11.21 -1.01 14.41
N ASN A 347 -12.03 -1.82 15.11
CA ASN A 347 -11.96 -3.29 15.04
C ASN A 347 -12.78 -3.83 13.86
N HIS A 348 -12.15 -4.71 13.06
CA HIS A 348 -12.71 -5.25 11.83
C HIS A 348 -13.03 -6.73 11.88
N ASP A 349 -12.24 -7.53 12.58
CA ASP A 349 -12.48 -8.95 12.73
C ASP A 349 -11.99 -9.47 14.09
N LEU A 350 -12.60 -10.58 14.53
CA LEU A 350 -12.24 -11.29 15.73
C LEU A 350 -12.46 -12.79 15.49
N TRP A 351 -11.44 -13.58 15.71
CA TRP A 351 -11.57 -15.03 15.84
C TRP A 351 -11.34 -15.46 17.29
N ILE A 352 -12.16 -16.37 17.76
CA ILE A 352 -12.11 -16.95 19.09
C ILE A 352 -11.89 -18.46 18.94
N ASP A 353 -10.92 -19.01 19.68
CA ASP A 353 -10.66 -20.45 19.64
C ASP A 353 -11.89 -21.23 20.15
N PRO A 354 -12.44 -22.14 19.32
CA PRO A 354 -13.64 -22.90 19.70
C PRO A 354 -13.44 -23.83 20.90
N ASN A 355 -12.20 -24.15 21.28
CA ASN A 355 -11.85 -25.02 22.40
C ASN A 355 -11.38 -24.25 23.63
N ASP A 356 -10.88 -23.03 23.45
CA ASP A 356 -10.39 -22.15 24.52
C ASP A 356 -10.71 -20.68 24.21
N PRO A 357 -11.86 -20.14 24.63
CA PRO A 357 -12.27 -18.77 24.36
C PRO A 357 -11.35 -17.66 24.89
N LYS A 358 -10.34 -18.02 25.70
CA LYS A 358 -9.31 -17.06 26.14
C LYS A 358 -8.30 -16.75 25.05
N ARG A 359 -8.22 -17.60 24.03
CA ARG A 359 -7.33 -17.44 22.88
C ARG A 359 -8.08 -16.79 21.74
N MET A 360 -7.64 -15.59 21.36
CA MET A 360 -8.27 -14.81 20.31
C MET A 360 -7.22 -14.13 19.44
N VAL A 361 -7.59 -13.84 18.20
CA VAL A 361 -6.88 -12.89 17.34
C VAL A 361 -7.85 -11.83 16.85
N ASN A 362 -7.46 -10.56 17.00
CA ASN A 362 -8.23 -9.40 16.57
C ASN A 362 -7.53 -8.71 15.40
N SER A 363 -8.32 -8.17 14.48
CA SER A 363 -7.90 -7.29 13.38
C SER A 363 -8.45 -5.89 13.60
N ASN A 364 -7.59 -4.87 13.50
CA ASN A 364 -7.95 -3.45 13.68
C ASN A 364 -7.10 -2.53 12.79
N ASP A 365 -7.24 -1.21 12.89
CA ASP A 365 -6.48 -0.26 12.07
C ASP A 365 -4.98 -0.16 12.43
N GLY A 366 -4.54 -0.86 13.48
CA GLY A 366 -3.12 -1.04 13.82
C GLY A 366 -2.55 -2.40 13.42
N GLY A 367 -3.38 -3.32 12.90
CA GLY A 367 -2.94 -4.65 12.45
C GLY A 367 -3.61 -5.81 13.17
N GLY A 368 -2.98 -7.00 13.16
CA GLY A 368 -3.40 -8.19 13.88
C GLY A 368 -2.72 -8.28 15.24
N ASN A 369 -3.44 -8.71 16.27
CA ASN A 369 -2.88 -8.92 17.61
C ASN A 369 -3.56 -10.09 18.31
N VAL A 370 -2.82 -10.82 19.13
CA VAL A 370 -3.24 -12.06 19.78
C VAL A 370 -3.35 -11.87 21.29
N THR A 371 -4.38 -12.49 21.87
CA THR A 371 -4.49 -12.69 23.32
C THR A 371 -4.61 -14.19 23.65
N ILE A 372 -4.08 -14.57 24.81
CA ILE A 372 -4.20 -15.94 25.36
C ILE A 372 -4.87 -15.96 26.74
N ASN A 373 -5.37 -14.80 27.18
CA ASN A 373 -5.97 -14.61 28.52
C ASN A 373 -7.33 -13.90 28.47
N GLY A 374 -8.07 -14.02 27.35
CA GLY A 374 -9.42 -13.48 27.21
C GLY A 374 -9.48 -11.97 27.01
N GLY A 375 -8.40 -11.36 26.50
CA GLY A 375 -8.33 -9.93 26.19
C GLY A 375 -7.81 -9.08 27.34
N GLU A 376 -7.24 -9.66 28.41
CA GLU A 376 -6.59 -8.91 29.47
C GLU A 376 -5.30 -8.25 28.98
N THR A 377 -4.54 -8.97 28.13
CA THR A 377 -3.35 -8.47 27.45
C THR A 377 -3.34 -8.94 25.99
N TRP A 378 -2.67 -8.16 25.13
CA TRP A 378 -2.52 -8.43 23.70
C TRP A 378 -1.07 -8.25 23.28
N THR A 379 -0.67 -8.94 22.22
CA THR A 379 0.65 -8.76 21.62
C THR A 379 0.79 -7.40 20.91
N GLU A 380 2.02 -6.95 20.74
CA GLU A 380 2.39 -5.71 20.02
C GLU A 380 2.09 -5.84 18.50
N GLN A 381 2.10 -4.69 17.81
CA GLN A 381 1.84 -4.55 16.38
C GLN A 381 3.08 -3.96 15.67
N ASP A 382 4.25 -4.55 15.91
CA ASP A 382 5.57 -4.08 15.49
C ASP A 382 6.09 -4.73 14.20
N TYR A 383 5.26 -4.73 13.17
CA TYR A 383 5.57 -5.22 11.83
C TYR A 383 5.23 -4.16 10.76
N SER A 384 5.86 -4.26 9.58
CA SER A 384 5.77 -3.22 8.55
C SER A 384 4.54 -3.40 7.63
N THR A 385 3.34 -3.01 8.13
CA THR A 385 2.11 -2.91 7.32
C THR A 385 1.58 -1.48 7.22
N THR A 386 2.46 -0.52 7.37
CA THR A 386 2.17 0.93 7.34
C THR A 386 1.54 1.36 6.03
N GLN A 387 0.39 2.05 6.11
CA GLN A 387 -0.33 2.62 4.96
C GLN A 387 0.06 4.09 4.77
N LEU A 388 0.84 4.40 3.74
CA LEU A 388 1.31 5.74 3.43
C LEU A 388 0.54 6.35 2.25
N TYR A 389 0.46 7.68 2.20
CA TYR A 389 -0.20 8.42 1.13
C TYR A 389 0.78 9.16 0.22
N HIS A 390 1.80 9.75 0.80
CA HIS A 390 2.90 10.41 0.10
C HIS A 390 4.22 10.11 0.80
N VAL A 391 5.31 10.28 0.07
CA VAL A 391 6.66 10.16 0.61
C VAL A 391 7.45 11.45 0.34
N ASN A 392 8.18 11.90 1.33
CA ASN A 392 9.14 12.98 1.22
C ASN A 392 10.49 12.52 1.77
N VAL A 393 11.56 13.08 1.25
CA VAL A 393 12.93 12.81 1.69
C VAL A 393 13.56 14.10 2.21
N THR A 394 14.28 14.00 3.34
CA THR A 394 14.92 15.17 3.96
C THR A 394 16.28 15.45 3.36
N ASN A 395 16.83 16.63 3.70
CA ASN A 395 18.20 17.03 3.35
C ASN A 395 19.21 16.79 4.49
N ASP A 396 18.81 16.06 5.53
CA ASP A 396 19.73 15.57 6.57
C ASP A 396 20.71 14.55 6.00
N PHE A 397 21.76 14.23 6.74
CA PHE A 397 22.63 13.10 6.46
C PHE A 397 22.81 12.23 7.73
N PRO A 398 22.55 10.91 7.68
CA PRO A 398 21.77 10.26 6.61
C PRO A 398 20.38 10.90 6.48
N TYR A 399 19.84 10.88 5.26
CA TYR A 399 18.51 11.47 5.03
C TYR A 399 17.41 10.64 5.71
N HIS A 400 16.28 11.27 6.00
CA HIS A 400 15.11 10.59 6.50
C HIS A 400 14.04 10.50 5.40
N VAL A 401 13.30 9.41 5.46
CA VAL A 401 12.11 9.18 4.64
C VAL A 401 10.89 9.45 5.49
N CYS A 402 10.07 10.39 5.07
CA CYS A 402 8.91 10.87 5.82
C CYS A 402 7.61 10.56 5.09
N GLY A 403 6.58 10.18 5.84
CA GLY A 403 5.23 9.98 5.34
C GLY A 403 4.18 10.08 6.44
N ALA A 404 2.95 10.34 6.02
CA ALA A 404 1.79 10.29 6.88
C ALA A 404 1.16 8.90 6.78
N GLN A 405 1.07 8.23 7.92
CA GLN A 405 0.46 6.89 8.03
C GLN A 405 -1.00 7.03 8.43
N GLN A 406 -1.89 6.40 7.69
CA GLN A 406 -3.30 6.33 8.07
C GLN A 406 -3.45 5.80 9.50
N ASP A 407 -4.32 6.46 10.27
CA ASP A 407 -4.68 6.18 11.67
C ASP A 407 -3.51 6.25 12.68
N ASN A 408 -2.28 6.59 12.24
CA ASN A 408 -1.07 6.61 13.07
C ASN A 408 -0.21 7.88 12.93
N SER A 409 -0.74 8.96 12.34
CA SER A 409 -0.04 10.25 12.21
C SER A 409 1.21 10.19 11.32
N THR A 410 2.11 11.17 11.43
CA THR A 410 3.32 11.28 10.61
C THR A 410 4.50 10.52 11.21
N VAL A 411 5.40 10.08 10.35
CA VAL A 411 6.67 9.44 10.75
C VAL A 411 7.77 9.77 9.76
N CYS A 412 8.97 10.04 10.26
CA CYS A 412 10.22 10.12 9.50
C CYS A 412 11.17 9.05 10.00
N VAL A 413 11.69 8.22 9.10
CA VAL A 413 12.58 7.08 9.38
C VAL A 413 13.92 7.33 8.68
N PRO A 414 15.08 7.08 9.32
CA PRO A 414 16.37 7.26 8.66
C PRO A 414 16.53 6.28 7.49
N SER A 415 17.21 6.72 6.44
CA SER A 415 17.40 5.91 5.22
C SER A 415 18.17 4.61 5.47
N ASP A 416 18.98 4.51 6.53
CA ASP A 416 19.67 3.29 6.94
C ASP A 416 18.76 2.26 7.66
N GLY A 417 17.50 2.65 7.93
CA GLY A 417 16.41 1.76 8.28
C GLY A 417 16.08 1.65 9.77
N TRP A 418 14.88 1.13 10.04
CA TRP A 418 14.33 0.96 11.38
C TRP A 418 15.13 0.01 12.26
N GLY A 419 15.72 -1.06 11.70
CA GLY A 419 16.53 -2.02 12.44
C GLY A 419 17.78 -1.39 13.05
N ASN A 420 18.40 -0.43 12.37
CA ASN A 420 19.53 0.31 12.89
C ASN A 420 19.16 1.26 14.03
N MET A 421 17.93 1.76 14.04
CA MET A 421 17.38 2.56 15.13
C MET A 421 17.38 1.83 16.47
N GLN A 422 16.88 0.58 16.47
CA GLN A 422 16.83 -0.24 17.69
C GLN A 422 18.23 -0.54 18.24
N ALA A 423 19.20 -0.75 17.34
CA ALA A 423 20.59 -1.02 17.72
C ALA A 423 21.32 0.17 18.35
N ARG A 424 20.86 1.40 18.09
CA ARG A 424 21.51 2.64 18.55
C ARG A 424 20.88 3.24 19.82
N GLY A 425 19.73 2.74 20.25
CA GLY A 425 19.03 3.12 21.49
C GLY A 425 18.14 4.38 21.37
N PRO A 426 17.27 4.62 22.37
CA PRO A 426 16.19 5.59 22.28
C PRO A 426 16.61 7.07 22.32
N ASN A 427 17.86 7.37 22.62
CA ASN A 427 18.31 8.75 22.90
C ASN A 427 18.84 9.51 21.67
N HIS A 428 18.74 8.97 20.47
CA HIS A 428 19.34 9.59 19.27
C HIS A 428 18.38 10.25 18.31
N GLY A 429 17.08 10.39 18.65
CA GLY A 429 16.11 11.12 17.83
C GLY A 429 15.95 10.60 16.40
N TRP A 430 16.10 9.34 16.19
CA TRP A 430 16.27 8.69 14.90
C TRP A 430 15.01 8.63 14.08
N TYR A 431 13.87 8.51 14.72
CA TYR A 431 12.59 8.74 14.06
C TYR A 431 11.83 9.83 14.80
N TYR A 432 10.99 10.54 14.08
CA TYR A 432 10.20 11.63 14.66
C TYR A 432 8.92 11.86 13.88
N ALA A 433 7.93 12.41 14.56
CA ALA A 433 6.75 12.95 13.90
C ALA A 433 7.07 14.33 13.30
N ALA A 434 6.50 14.65 12.16
CA ALA A 434 6.74 15.91 11.45
C ALA A 434 5.60 16.93 11.62
N GLY A 435 4.74 16.75 12.64
CA GLY A 435 3.48 17.49 12.77
C GLY A 435 2.40 16.94 11.85
N GLY A 436 1.34 17.71 11.56
CA GLY A 436 0.23 17.26 10.70
C GLY A 436 -0.57 16.11 11.31
N GLY A 437 -0.98 15.17 10.46
CA GLY A 437 -1.75 13.99 10.83
C GLY A 437 -1.67 12.87 9.80
N GLU A 438 -2.67 12.03 9.74
CA GLU A 438 -2.65 10.69 9.14
C GLU A 438 -2.59 10.60 7.62
N SER A 439 -2.90 11.64 6.86
CA SER A 439 -3.13 11.54 5.41
C SER A 439 -2.44 12.61 4.59
N GLY A 440 -1.68 13.49 5.25
CA GLY A 440 -1.17 14.70 4.65
C GLY A 440 0.13 14.52 3.88
N TYR A 441 0.44 15.52 3.07
CA TYR A 441 1.80 15.77 2.61
C TYR A 441 2.68 16.19 3.78
N ILE A 442 3.96 15.86 3.68
CA ILE A 442 5.01 16.36 4.57
C ILE A 442 6.06 17.00 3.68
N THR A 443 6.53 18.19 4.04
CA THR A 443 7.65 18.82 3.36
C THR A 443 8.58 19.49 4.37
N GLN A 444 9.89 19.25 4.23
CA GLN A 444 10.92 19.94 5.01
C GLN A 444 11.20 21.31 4.41
N HIS A 445 11.48 22.32 5.24
CA HIS A 445 11.92 23.61 4.73
C HIS A 445 13.26 23.46 4.01
N PRO A 446 13.43 24.03 2.79
CA PRO A 446 14.60 23.77 1.96
C PRO A 446 15.95 24.09 2.61
N SER A 447 16.05 25.15 3.44
CA SER A 447 17.30 25.59 4.08
C SER A 447 17.33 25.42 5.61
N ASN A 448 16.19 25.22 6.26
CA ASN A 448 16.13 24.98 7.71
C ASN A 448 15.65 23.55 8.00
N LEU A 449 16.59 22.64 8.21
CA LEU A 449 16.32 21.21 8.32
C LEU A 449 15.48 20.82 9.55
N ASP A 450 15.28 21.71 10.51
CA ASP A 450 14.44 21.47 11.68
C ASP A 450 12.98 21.86 11.49
N ILE A 451 12.64 22.51 10.36
CA ILE A 451 11.28 22.96 10.12
C ILE A 451 10.57 22.08 9.11
N PHE A 452 9.40 21.59 9.50
CA PHE A 452 8.53 20.77 8.69
C PHE A 452 7.16 21.39 8.54
N TYR A 453 6.54 21.16 7.38
CA TYR A 453 5.18 21.53 7.07
C TYR A 453 4.42 20.24 6.76
N ALA A 454 3.37 19.97 7.49
CA ALA A 454 2.64 18.72 7.36
C ALA A 454 1.13 18.93 7.45
N GLY A 455 0.41 18.28 6.56
CA GLY A 455 -1.03 18.36 6.46
C GLY A 455 -1.74 17.20 7.16
N SER A 456 -3.06 17.34 7.26
CA SER A 456 -4.00 16.29 7.62
C SER A 456 -5.37 16.62 7.06
N GLN A 457 -6.33 15.72 7.28
CA GLN A 457 -7.72 15.93 6.90
C GLN A 457 -8.26 17.28 7.44
N GLY A 458 -9.25 17.84 6.73
CA GLY A 458 -9.90 19.08 7.16
C GLY A 458 -9.06 20.34 7.00
N ALA A 459 -8.12 20.35 6.08
CA ALA A 459 -7.18 21.44 5.84
C ALA A 459 -6.20 21.70 6.99
N LEU A 460 -6.09 20.79 7.98
CA LEU A 460 -5.08 20.95 9.02
C LEU A 460 -3.70 21.05 8.35
N LEU A 461 -3.03 22.15 8.59
CA LEU A 461 -1.69 22.42 8.09
C LEU A 461 -0.86 22.99 9.24
N THR A 462 0.18 22.27 9.62
CA THR A 462 1.05 22.65 10.73
C THR A 462 2.45 23.01 10.24
N ARG A 463 3.08 23.91 10.98
CA ARG A 463 4.52 24.16 10.93
C ARG A 463 5.13 23.62 12.22
N TYR A 464 5.94 22.59 12.09
CA TYR A 464 6.61 21.91 13.21
C TYR A 464 8.09 22.27 13.24
N ASN A 465 8.62 22.57 14.44
CA ASN A 465 10.03 22.76 14.67
C ASN A 465 10.60 21.58 15.47
N ARG A 466 11.38 20.73 14.80
CA ARG A 466 11.97 19.52 15.39
C ARG A 466 12.91 19.82 16.57
N ALA A 467 13.70 20.90 16.46
CA ALA A 467 14.66 21.25 17.51
C ALA A 467 14.00 21.69 18.83
N THR A 468 12.80 22.26 18.77
CA THR A 468 12.08 22.77 19.95
C THR A 468 10.84 21.95 20.33
N GLY A 469 10.39 21.05 19.43
CA GLY A 469 9.13 20.32 19.57
C GLY A 469 7.87 21.18 19.39
N GLN A 470 8.00 22.43 18.99
CA GLN A 470 6.86 23.35 18.86
C GLN A 470 6.09 23.10 17.58
N ILE A 471 4.77 23.03 17.67
CA ILE A 471 3.83 22.93 16.55
C ILE A 471 3.01 24.22 16.52
N ARG A 472 2.86 24.81 15.34
CA ARG A 472 1.96 25.93 15.08
C ARG A 472 1.00 25.57 13.97
N ASP A 473 -0.28 25.79 14.19
CA ASP A 473 -1.31 25.72 13.15
C ASP A 473 -1.17 26.94 12.22
N ILE A 474 -1.12 26.65 10.91
CA ILE A 474 -0.97 27.64 9.84
C ILE A 474 -2.02 27.44 8.75
N GLN A 475 -3.18 26.89 9.10
CA GLN A 475 -4.29 26.64 8.17
C GLN A 475 -4.64 27.88 7.37
N VAL A 476 -4.94 27.68 6.08
CA VAL A 476 -5.37 28.76 5.18
C VAL A 476 -6.75 29.28 5.58
N TYR A 477 -7.66 28.38 5.87
CA TYR A 477 -9.04 28.65 6.18
C TYR A 477 -9.53 27.67 7.24
N PRO A 478 -9.33 27.99 8.52
CA PRO A 478 -9.73 27.10 9.61
C PRO A 478 -11.25 26.98 9.67
N ARG A 479 -11.77 25.81 9.35
CA ARG A 479 -13.17 25.46 9.43
C ARG A 479 -13.32 23.97 9.71
N PHE A 480 -14.21 23.66 10.64
CA PHE A 480 -14.64 22.29 10.84
C PHE A 480 -15.53 21.86 9.65
N PHE A 481 -15.18 20.77 9.00
CA PHE A 481 -15.76 20.31 7.74
C PHE A 481 -16.62 19.05 7.91
N SER A 482 -16.42 18.30 8.98
CA SER A 482 -17.11 17.03 9.22
C SER A 482 -18.62 17.22 9.37
N GLY A 483 -19.39 16.41 8.67
CA GLY A 483 -20.85 16.50 8.63
C GLY A 483 -21.42 17.43 7.57
N GLU A 484 -20.59 18.20 6.84
CA GLU A 484 -21.05 19.13 5.79
C GLU A 484 -20.72 18.63 4.38
N PRO A 485 -21.63 18.79 3.40
CA PRO A 485 -21.33 18.47 2.01
C PRO A 485 -20.37 19.49 1.40
N ALA A 486 -19.61 19.07 0.40
CA ALA A 486 -18.65 19.92 -0.32
C ALA A 486 -19.28 21.19 -0.91
N SER A 487 -20.58 21.16 -1.26
CA SER A 487 -21.34 22.27 -1.85
C SER A 487 -21.50 23.49 -0.94
N VAL A 488 -21.42 23.32 0.38
CA VAL A 488 -21.57 24.45 1.34
C VAL A 488 -20.21 24.93 1.87
N LEU A 489 -19.13 24.26 1.54
CA LEU A 489 -17.78 24.65 1.97
C LEU A 489 -17.25 25.78 1.07
N PRO A 490 -16.84 26.92 1.63
CA PRO A 490 -16.21 28.01 0.86
C PRO A 490 -14.92 27.56 0.18
N GLU A 491 -14.16 26.71 0.86
CA GLU A 491 -12.94 26.08 0.36
C GLU A 491 -13.06 24.57 0.56
N ARG A 492 -12.92 23.84 -0.54
CA ARG A 492 -12.94 22.38 -0.56
C ARG A 492 -11.52 21.84 -0.40
N TRP A 493 -11.25 21.19 0.71
CA TRP A 493 -9.94 20.60 0.99
C TRP A 493 -10.04 19.08 0.93
N GLN A 494 -9.27 18.49 0.03
CA GLN A 494 -9.15 17.04 -0.04
C GLN A 494 -8.50 16.51 1.25
N TRP A 495 -8.76 15.27 1.59
CA TRP A 495 -8.13 14.59 2.72
C TRP A 495 -6.60 14.62 2.62
N THR A 496 -6.07 14.51 1.40
CA THR A 496 -4.67 14.67 1.05
C THR A 496 -4.51 15.85 0.10
N PHE A 497 -3.87 16.92 0.49
CA PHE A 497 -3.70 18.12 -0.33
C PHE A 497 -2.23 18.53 -0.45
N PRO A 498 -1.80 19.11 -1.58
CA PRO A 498 -0.40 19.48 -1.81
C PRO A 498 0.14 20.50 -0.83
N ILE A 499 1.37 20.29 -0.36
CA ILE A 499 2.17 21.23 0.43
C ILE A 499 3.57 21.25 -0.19
N VAL A 500 3.90 22.29 -0.95
CA VAL A 500 5.12 22.29 -1.77
C VAL A 500 5.81 23.65 -1.77
N PHE A 501 7.15 23.64 -1.67
CA PHE A 501 7.96 24.82 -1.88
C PHE A 501 8.28 25.02 -3.35
N SER A 502 8.51 26.27 -3.74
CA SER A 502 9.15 26.54 -5.03
C SER A 502 10.60 26.09 -4.98
N PRO A 503 11.07 25.26 -5.94
CA PRO A 503 12.48 24.86 -5.99
C PRO A 503 13.42 26.04 -6.30
N LEU A 504 12.89 27.14 -6.82
CA LEU A 504 13.65 28.36 -7.17
C LEU A 504 13.58 29.48 -6.13
N ASN A 505 12.73 29.34 -5.09
CA ASN A 505 12.60 30.34 -4.03
C ASN A 505 11.96 29.72 -2.78
N GLU A 506 12.76 29.42 -1.79
CA GLU A 506 12.38 28.83 -0.51
C GLU A 506 11.35 29.63 0.31
N LYS A 507 11.16 30.93 0.00
CA LYS A 507 10.14 31.77 0.64
C LYS A 507 8.74 31.57 0.06
N LYS A 508 8.58 30.82 -1.02
CA LYS A 508 7.29 30.52 -1.63
C LYS A 508 6.81 29.14 -1.25
N LEU A 509 5.91 29.07 -0.29
CA LEU A 509 5.19 27.87 0.09
C LEU A 509 3.80 27.90 -0.56
N TYR A 510 3.40 26.78 -1.16
CA TYR A 510 2.10 26.62 -1.80
C TYR A 510 1.29 25.50 -1.16
N THR A 511 -0.03 25.68 -1.17
CA THR A 511 -1.01 24.62 -0.82
C THR A 511 -2.28 24.80 -1.64
N CYS A 512 -3.20 23.82 -1.62
CA CYS A 512 -4.37 23.83 -2.50
C CYS A 512 -5.66 23.37 -1.81
N SER A 513 -6.72 24.13 -2.04
CA SER A 513 -8.12 23.70 -2.04
C SER A 513 -8.57 23.45 -3.50
N GLN A 514 -9.74 23.89 -3.94
CA GLN A 514 -10.03 24.07 -5.37
C GLN A 514 -9.26 25.25 -5.96
N HIS A 515 -8.60 26.03 -5.11
CA HIS A 515 -7.76 27.16 -5.44
C HIS A 515 -6.30 26.86 -5.06
N VAL A 516 -5.37 27.54 -5.69
CA VAL A 516 -3.95 27.55 -5.30
C VAL A 516 -3.71 28.72 -4.35
N TRP A 517 -3.04 28.45 -3.25
CA TRP A 517 -2.69 29.40 -2.19
C TRP A 517 -1.17 29.54 -2.08
N LEU A 518 -0.71 30.74 -1.86
CA LEU A 518 0.70 31.13 -1.70
C LEU A 518 0.93 31.83 -0.36
N SER A 519 1.87 31.31 0.40
CA SER A 519 2.50 32.00 1.54
C SER A 519 3.92 32.43 1.17
N LYS A 520 4.34 33.57 1.74
CA LYS A 520 5.72 34.12 1.61
C LYS A 520 6.37 34.38 2.98
N ASP A 521 5.74 33.95 4.04
CA ASP A 521 6.07 34.22 5.43
C ASP A 521 5.88 32.99 6.31
N ASP A 522 6.27 31.83 5.82
CA ASP A 522 6.23 30.56 6.53
C ASP A 522 4.81 30.16 7.00
N GLY A 523 3.79 30.48 6.20
CA GLY A 523 2.40 30.14 6.51
C GLY A 523 1.71 31.12 7.47
N GLN A 524 2.32 32.27 7.80
CA GLN A 524 1.66 33.26 8.67
C GLN A 524 0.50 33.94 7.96
N SER A 525 0.61 34.12 6.65
CA SER A 525 -0.47 34.62 5.81
C SER A 525 -0.51 33.89 4.47
N TRP A 526 -1.73 33.87 3.89
CA TRP A 526 -1.97 33.16 2.63
C TRP A 526 -2.68 34.07 1.63
N LYS A 527 -2.26 33.99 0.38
CA LYS A 527 -2.87 34.69 -0.74
C LYS A 527 -3.40 33.69 -1.76
N LYS A 528 -4.68 33.78 -2.10
CA LYS A 528 -5.29 33.07 -3.22
C LYS A 528 -4.71 33.59 -4.53
N ILE A 529 -4.19 32.71 -5.37
CA ILE A 529 -3.53 33.04 -6.64
C ILE A 529 -4.13 32.34 -7.86
N SER A 530 -5.29 31.65 -7.68
CA SER A 530 -6.02 31.06 -8.81
C SER A 530 -7.52 31.27 -8.68
N PRO A 531 -8.30 31.19 -9.79
CA PRO A 531 -9.71 30.87 -9.75
C PRO A 531 -9.92 29.43 -9.27
N ASP A 532 -11.16 28.94 -9.23
CA ASP A 532 -11.47 27.49 -9.12
C ASP A 532 -10.90 26.78 -10.36
N LEU A 533 -10.04 25.78 -10.15
CA LEU A 533 -9.34 25.04 -11.19
C LEU A 533 -9.94 23.66 -11.45
N THR A 534 -11.19 23.45 -11.03
CA THR A 534 -11.90 22.17 -11.10
C THR A 534 -13.14 22.27 -11.98
N TYR A 535 -13.72 21.14 -12.36
CA TYR A 535 -15.05 21.13 -12.98
C TYR A 535 -16.14 21.60 -12.02
N ALA A 536 -15.99 21.31 -10.73
CA ALA A 536 -16.98 21.59 -9.69
C ALA A 536 -18.39 21.14 -10.08
N ASP A 537 -18.50 19.93 -10.65
CA ASP A 537 -19.80 19.39 -11.09
C ASP A 537 -20.75 19.29 -9.88
N PRO A 538 -21.91 19.97 -9.89
CA PRO A 538 -22.81 20.00 -8.74
C PRO A 538 -23.26 18.60 -8.29
N SER A 539 -23.30 17.62 -9.19
CA SER A 539 -23.67 16.24 -8.86
C SER A 539 -22.66 15.54 -7.95
N THR A 540 -21.42 16.05 -7.90
CA THR A 540 -20.31 15.50 -7.09
C THR A 540 -20.10 16.23 -5.77
N LEU A 541 -20.81 17.34 -5.52
CA LEU A 541 -20.63 18.19 -4.35
C LEU A 541 -21.71 18.01 -3.27
N GLY A 542 -22.67 17.14 -3.52
CA GLY A 542 -23.79 16.88 -2.60
C GLY A 542 -23.37 16.13 -1.34
N PRO A 543 -24.33 15.88 -0.42
CA PRO A 543 -24.06 15.06 0.75
C PRO A 543 -23.71 13.62 0.37
N THR A 544 -22.83 13.02 1.16
CA THR A 544 -22.45 11.60 1.08
C THR A 544 -23.10 10.81 2.21
N GLY A 545 -23.09 9.49 2.13
CA GLY A 545 -23.79 8.58 3.01
C GLY A 545 -25.04 8.00 2.37
N GLY A 546 -25.57 6.94 2.97
CA GLY A 546 -26.67 6.17 2.40
C GLY A 546 -28.04 6.74 2.70
N LEU A 547 -29.07 5.96 2.35
CA LEU A 547 -30.46 6.25 2.71
C LEU A 547 -30.68 6.27 4.23
N ILE A 548 -29.83 5.60 4.99
CA ILE A 548 -29.98 5.35 6.43
C ILE A 548 -29.02 6.23 7.23
N THR A 549 -27.72 6.06 6.98
CA THR A 549 -26.66 6.78 7.69
C THR A 549 -25.99 7.79 6.76
N MET A 550 -26.03 9.06 7.15
CA MET A 550 -25.34 10.15 6.43
C MET A 550 -23.92 10.26 6.95
N ASP A 551 -22.99 9.52 6.34
CA ASP A 551 -21.57 9.55 6.69
C ASP A 551 -20.81 10.58 5.86
N MET A 552 -20.52 11.74 6.47
CA MET A 552 -19.71 12.82 5.87
C MET A 552 -18.46 13.04 6.71
N ASN A 553 -17.46 12.19 6.50
CA ASN A 553 -16.22 12.20 7.28
C ASN A 553 -15.08 13.03 6.65
N GLY A 554 -15.33 13.62 5.47
CA GLY A 554 -14.35 14.43 4.76
C GLY A 554 -13.55 13.77 3.64
N PRO A 555 -13.33 12.44 3.58
CA PRO A 555 -12.64 11.82 2.43
C PRO A 555 -13.37 12.01 1.10
N GLU A 556 -14.67 12.32 1.14
CA GLU A 556 -15.57 12.55 0.01
C GLU A 556 -15.58 14.00 -0.49
N ILE A 557 -14.82 14.91 0.15
CA ILE A 557 -14.63 16.25 -0.39
C ILE A 557 -13.89 16.13 -1.71
N TYR A 558 -14.50 16.65 -2.78
CA TYR A 558 -14.11 16.43 -4.14
C TYR A 558 -14.08 17.72 -4.94
N ALA A 559 -13.60 17.67 -6.16
CA ALA A 559 -13.34 18.82 -7.01
C ALA A 559 -12.32 19.77 -6.36
N THR A 560 -11.11 19.25 -6.16
CA THR A 560 -9.99 19.94 -5.52
C THR A 560 -8.76 19.89 -6.42
N VAL A 561 -7.81 20.82 -6.23
CA VAL A 561 -6.47 20.70 -6.84
C VAL A 561 -5.70 19.65 -6.04
N PHE A 562 -5.42 18.51 -6.67
CA PHE A 562 -4.83 17.34 -6.02
C PHE A 562 -3.32 17.21 -6.29
N ALA A 563 -2.83 17.74 -7.40
CA ALA A 563 -1.42 17.78 -7.76
C ALA A 563 -0.99 19.22 -8.07
N LEU A 564 0.15 19.64 -7.54
CA LEU A 564 0.73 20.97 -7.76
C LEU A 564 2.23 20.89 -7.90
N THR A 565 2.78 21.46 -8.98
CA THR A 565 4.22 21.46 -9.25
C THR A 565 4.69 22.85 -9.65
N PRO A 566 5.32 23.62 -8.72
CA PRO A 566 6.06 24.82 -9.08
C PRO A 566 7.26 24.46 -9.94
N SER A 567 7.48 25.25 -11.01
CA SER A 567 8.50 24.95 -12.01
C SER A 567 9.93 24.98 -11.45
N LYS A 568 10.73 24.01 -11.92
CA LYS A 568 12.19 23.94 -11.70
C LYS A 568 12.98 24.94 -12.55
N HIS A 569 12.36 25.53 -13.59
CA HIS A 569 13.01 26.40 -14.56
C HIS A 569 12.58 27.87 -14.47
N HIS A 570 11.30 28.14 -14.12
CA HIS A 570 10.73 29.48 -14.15
C HIS A 570 9.91 29.77 -12.90
N ILE A 571 10.35 30.73 -12.11
CA ILE A 571 9.79 31.10 -10.79
C ILE A 571 8.29 31.44 -10.80
N ASN A 572 7.72 31.78 -11.95
CA ASN A 572 6.31 32.17 -12.11
C ASN A 572 5.48 31.10 -12.85
N THR A 573 6.07 29.96 -13.17
CA THR A 573 5.36 28.84 -13.80
C THR A 573 4.94 27.86 -12.72
N ILE A 574 3.67 27.43 -12.73
CA ILE A 574 3.11 26.44 -11.81
C ILE A 574 2.13 25.57 -12.59
N TRP A 575 2.28 24.26 -12.46
CA TRP A 575 1.37 23.25 -12.99
C TRP A 575 0.39 22.82 -11.90
N ALA A 576 -0.87 22.63 -12.24
CA ALA A 576 -1.91 22.20 -11.33
C ALA A 576 -2.80 21.16 -12.00
N GLY A 577 -3.14 20.10 -11.24
CA GLY A 577 -4.05 19.04 -11.67
C GLY A 577 -5.13 18.78 -10.61
N SER A 578 -6.38 18.62 -11.04
CA SER A 578 -7.50 18.37 -10.14
C SER A 578 -7.79 16.87 -9.98
N ASP A 579 -8.54 16.52 -8.93
CA ASP A 579 -9.05 15.15 -8.73
C ASP A 579 -10.25 14.82 -9.61
N ASP A 580 -10.83 15.81 -10.29
CA ASP A 580 -11.98 15.65 -11.19
C ASP A 580 -11.66 15.75 -12.69
N GLY A 581 -10.36 15.93 -13.06
CA GLY A 581 -9.88 15.72 -14.43
C GLY A 581 -9.50 16.98 -15.20
N LEU A 582 -9.20 18.09 -14.55
CA LEU A 582 -8.67 19.29 -15.21
C LEU A 582 -7.19 19.51 -14.92
N MET A 583 -6.46 19.91 -15.95
CA MET A 583 -5.09 20.38 -15.83
C MET A 583 -4.97 21.85 -16.23
N HIS A 584 -4.25 22.61 -15.44
CA HIS A 584 -4.01 24.02 -15.66
C HIS A 584 -2.53 24.37 -15.50
N ILE A 585 -2.11 25.43 -16.18
CA ILE A 585 -0.79 26.03 -16.02
C ILE A 585 -0.90 27.54 -15.88
N THR A 586 -0.12 28.14 -14.99
CA THR A 586 0.19 29.56 -15.01
C THR A 586 1.66 29.77 -15.37
N ARG A 587 1.96 30.81 -16.15
CA ARG A 587 3.32 31.22 -16.49
C ARG A 587 3.65 32.65 -16.03
N ASN A 588 2.76 33.22 -15.23
CA ASN A 588 2.87 34.62 -14.74
C ASN A 588 2.55 34.77 -13.25
N GLY A 589 2.76 33.70 -12.49
CA GLY A 589 2.62 33.70 -11.03
C GLY A 589 1.17 33.76 -10.55
N GLY A 590 0.26 33.12 -11.27
CA GLY A 590 -1.16 33.02 -10.91
C GLY A 590 -2.05 34.15 -11.41
N LYS A 591 -1.52 35.12 -12.19
CA LYS A 591 -2.35 36.20 -12.76
C LYS A 591 -3.32 35.69 -13.85
N ARG A 592 -2.92 34.62 -14.54
CA ARG A 592 -3.71 33.90 -15.54
C ARG A 592 -3.40 32.42 -15.46
N TRP A 593 -4.40 31.60 -15.57
CA TRP A 593 -4.32 30.14 -15.67
C TRP A 593 -4.90 29.69 -17.00
N ASP A 594 -4.16 28.91 -17.75
CA ASP A 594 -4.58 28.34 -19.01
C ASP A 594 -4.94 26.87 -18.78
N ASN A 595 -6.08 26.43 -19.29
CA ASN A 595 -6.44 25.01 -19.30
C ASN A 595 -5.61 24.27 -20.32
N ILE A 596 -4.93 23.25 -19.88
CA ILE A 596 -4.02 22.43 -20.68
C ILE A 596 -4.37 20.93 -20.60
N THR A 597 -5.59 20.62 -20.21
CA THR A 597 -6.07 19.23 -20.06
C THR A 597 -5.85 18.44 -21.35
N PRO A 598 -5.26 17.24 -21.31
CA PRO A 598 -5.17 16.36 -22.48
C PRO A 598 -6.55 16.12 -23.09
N PRO A 599 -6.71 16.23 -24.42
CA PRO A 599 -8.02 16.09 -25.06
C PRO A 599 -8.73 14.74 -24.81
N GLU A 600 -7.96 13.70 -24.58
CA GLU A 600 -8.44 12.33 -24.31
C GLU A 600 -8.70 12.07 -22.81
N MET A 601 -8.42 13.05 -21.95
CA MET A 601 -8.63 12.88 -20.50
C MET A 601 -10.12 13.07 -20.18
N GLU A 602 -10.72 12.02 -19.67
CA GLU A 602 -12.13 12.03 -19.29
C GLU A 602 -12.35 12.70 -17.93
N LYS A 603 -13.57 13.21 -17.70
CA LYS A 603 -14.01 13.67 -16.39
C LYS A 603 -13.81 12.59 -15.33
N PHE A 604 -13.61 13.00 -14.08
CA PHE A 604 -13.36 12.13 -12.94
C PHE A 604 -12.01 11.37 -13.00
N THR A 605 -11.10 11.80 -13.85
CA THR A 605 -9.71 11.37 -13.81
C THR A 605 -8.99 12.12 -12.70
N ARG A 606 -8.46 11.40 -11.71
CA ARG A 606 -7.62 12.01 -10.68
C ARG A 606 -6.21 12.20 -11.21
N ILE A 607 -5.75 13.44 -11.28
CA ILE A 607 -4.33 13.74 -11.55
C ILE A 607 -3.59 13.56 -10.23
N SER A 608 -2.82 12.48 -10.11
CA SER A 608 -2.14 12.14 -8.86
C SER A 608 -0.84 12.91 -8.67
N ILE A 609 0.00 12.93 -9.72
CA ILE A 609 1.32 13.57 -9.69
C ILE A 609 1.57 14.25 -11.04
N ILE A 610 2.15 15.45 -10.98
CA ILE A 610 2.75 16.13 -12.13
C ILE A 610 4.26 16.26 -11.86
N GLU A 611 5.07 15.76 -12.75
CA GLU A 611 6.54 15.88 -12.69
C GLU A 611 7.02 16.74 -13.84
N GLU A 612 7.51 17.96 -13.56
CA GLU A 612 8.19 18.76 -14.58
C GLU A 612 9.60 18.23 -14.77
N SER A 613 10.02 18.02 -16.02
CA SER A 613 11.38 17.60 -16.36
C SER A 613 12.42 18.54 -15.75
N SER A 614 13.48 17.97 -15.17
CA SER A 614 14.62 18.73 -14.68
C SER A 614 15.53 19.21 -15.82
N HIS A 615 15.40 18.61 -17.01
CA HIS A 615 16.29 18.83 -18.15
C HIS A 615 15.73 19.83 -19.16
N LYS A 616 14.42 19.79 -19.42
CA LYS A 616 13.80 20.58 -20.49
C LYS A 616 12.61 21.39 -20.01
N PRO A 617 12.68 22.75 -20.05
CA PRO A 617 11.53 23.59 -19.75
C PRO A 617 10.33 23.23 -20.64
N GLY A 618 9.13 23.20 -20.05
CA GLY A 618 7.89 22.89 -20.77
C GLY A 618 7.63 21.40 -21.00
N THR A 619 8.57 20.53 -20.61
CA THR A 619 8.36 19.09 -20.58
C THR A 619 7.81 18.69 -19.21
N ALA A 620 6.74 17.90 -19.20
CA ALA A 620 6.17 17.37 -17.97
C ALA A 620 5.54 15.98 -18.19
N TYR A 621 5.56 15.18 -17.14
CA TYR A 621 4.96 13.86 -17.08
C TYR A 621 3.81 13.88 -16.06
N VAL A 622 2.74 13.15 -16.34
CA VAL A 622 1.54 13.15 -15.51
C VAL A 622 1.12 11.71 -15.26
N ALA A 623 1.06 11.32 -13.99
CA ALA A 623 0.42 10.08 -13.56
C ALA A 623 -1.01 10.38 -13.10
N ALA A 624 -1.98 9.62 -13.63
CA ALA A 624 -3.37 9.78 -13.29
C ALA A 624 -4.10 8.43 -13.24
N ASN A 625 -5.27 8.40 -12.62
CA ASN A 625 -6.07 7.19 -12.49
C ASN A 625 -7.56 7.49 -12.39
N ARG A 626 -8.36 6.44 -12.63
CA ARG A 626 -9.83 6.47 -12.65
C ARG A 626 -10.45 5.33 -11.84
N TYR A 627 -9.67 4.64 -10.98
CA TYR A 627 -10.13 3.45 -10.28
C TYR A 627 -11.41 3.68 -9.45
N GLN A 628 -11.64 4.90 -8.96
CA GLN A 628 -12.84 5.27 -8.21
C GLN A 628 -14.11 5.44 -9.07
N VAL A 629 -14.00 5.27 -10.37
CA VAL A 629 -15.13 5.12 -11.31
C VAL A 629 -15.14 3.75 -11.99
N ASP A 630 -14.39 2.79 -11.41
CA ASP A 630 -14.28 1.40 -11.85
C ASP A 630 -13.49 1.22 -13.16
N ASP A 631 -12.58 2.13 -13.44
CA ASP A 631 -11.68 2.09 -14.58
C ASP A 631 -10.23 1.94 -14.07
N ARG A 632 -9.63 0.77 -14.28
CA ARG A 632 -8.31 0.38 -13.78
C ARG A 632 -7.20 0.50 -14.82
N ALA A 633 -7.48 1.07 -15.98
CA ALA A 633 -6.48 1.26 -17.02
C ALA A 633 -5.35 2.20 -16.57
N PRO A 634 -4.10 2.00 -17.03
CA PRO A 634 -3.01 2.92 -16.75
C PRO A 634 -3.18 4.23 -17.55
N TYR A 635 -2.91 5.33 -16.87
CA TYR A 635 -2.97 6.68 -17.44
C TYR A 635 -1.70 7.45 -17.13
N VAL A 636 -0.83 7.59 -18.12
CA VAL A 636 0.40 8.39 -18.04
C VAL A 636 0.51 9.22 -19.31
N TRP A 637 0.75 10.54 -19.15
CA TRP A 637 0.92 11.45 -20.28
C TRP A 637 2.23 12.21 -20.20
N ARG A 638 2.74 12.58 -21.36
CA ARG A 638 3.90 13.47 -21.52
C ARG A 638 3.54 14.65 -22.42
N THR A 639 3.96 15.86 -22.02
CA THR A 639 4.02 17.05 -22.87
C THR A 639 5.46 17.51 -23.03
N ARG A 640 5.75 18.26 -24.09
CA ARG A 640 7.05 18.90 -24.35
C ARG A 640 6.94 20.40 -24.69
N ASP A 641 5.75 20.98 -24.55
CA ASP A 641 5.39 22.31 -25.02
C ASP A 641 4.45 23.08 -24.07
N TYR A 642 4.61 22.85 -22.76
CA TYR A 642 3.79 23.45 -21.69
C TYR A 642 2.31 23.01 -21.76
N GLY A 643 2.03 21.79 -22.18
CA GLY A 643 0.68 21.24 -22.22
C GLY A 643 -0.14 21.64 -23.45
N LYS A 644 0.46 22.18 -24.50
CA LYS A 644 -0.25 22.44 -25.77
C LYS A 644 -0.56 21.16 -26.50
N THR A 645 0.35 20.19 -26.44
CA THR A 645 0.18 18.83 -26.97
C THR A 645 0.55 17.80 -25.93
N TRP A 646 -0.12 16.64 -25.97
CA TRP A 646 0.07 15.53 -25.07
C TRP A 646 0.23 14.20 -25.81
N THR A 647 1.06 13.34 -25.28
CA THR A 647 1.23 11.96 -25.74
C THR A 647 0.94 11.03 -24.58
N LYS A 648 0.07 10.03 -24.77
CA LYS A 648 -0.16 8.96 -23.79
C LYS A 648 1.01 7.98 -23.88
N ILE A 649 1.66 7.70 -22.75
CA ILE A 649 2.91 6.92 -22.67
C ILE A 649 2.74 5.74 -21.70
N ILE A 650 2.07 4.68 -22.13
CA ILE A 650 1.73 3.52 -21.30
C ILE A 650 2.23 2.17 -21.87
N ASN A 651 2.98 2.20 -22.98
CA ASN A 651 3.44 0.97 -23.63
C ASN A 651 4.34 0.16 -22.70
N GLY A 652 3.95 -1.09 -22.38
CA GLY A 652 4.65 -1.98 -21.46
C GLY A 652 4.13 -1.94 -20.02
N VAL A 653 3.22 -1.00 -19.65
CA VAL A 653 2.50 -1.07 -18.37
C VAL A 653 1.37 -2.07 -18.49
N ALA A 654 1.28 -3.02 -17.56
CA ALA A 654 0.23 -4.04 -17.58
C ALA A 654 -1.17 -3.45 -17.36
N ASP A 655 -2.18 -4.08 -17.95
CA ASP A 655 -3.56 -3.71 -17.71
C ASP A 655 -3.92 -3.95 -16.22
N GLY A 656 -4.75 -3.07 -15.65
CA GLY A 656 -5.05 -3.09 -14.22
C GLY A 656 -3.99 -2.40 -13.33
N HIS A 657 -2.77 -2.17 -13.82
CA HIS A 657 -1.71 -1.47 -13.11
C HIS A 657 -1.84 0.05 -13.26
N PHE A 658 -2.93 0.62 -12.76
CA PHE A 658 -3.15 2.06 -12.89
C PHE A 658 -2.09 2.90 -12.18
N ALA A 659 -1.74 4.04 -12.81
CA ALA A 659 -0.64 4.89 -12.38
C ALA A 659 -0.96 5.67 -11.10
N ARG A 660 0.03 5.80 -10.22
CA ARG A 660 -0.02 6.57 -8.97
C ARG A 660 0.97 7.71 -8.96
N ALA A 661 2.21 7.47 -9.34
CA ALA A 661 3.28 8.47 -9.30
C ALA A 661 4.27 8.28 -10.46
N VAL A 662 4.84 9.35 -10.97
CA VAL A 662 5.90 9.33 -11.97
C VAL A 662 6.98 10.33 -11.58
N ARG A 663 8.26 9.96 -11.73
CA ARG A 663 9.41 10.84 -11.50
C ARG A 663 10.45 10.69 -12.60
N GLU A 664 11.08 11.80 -12.99
CA GLU A 664 12.22 11.81 -13.90
C GLU A 664 13.51 11.93 -13.10
N ASP A 665 14.51 11.15 -13.47
CA ASP A 665 15.86 11.28 -12.94
C ASP A 665 16.44 12.66 -13.25
N SER A 666 17.08 13.29 -12.24
CA SER A 666 17.63 14.63 -12.40
C SER A 666 18.99 14.67 -13.11
N VAL A 667 19.62 13.50 -13.31
CA VAL A 667 20.95 13.36 -13.94
C VAL A 667 20.81 12.86 -15.37
N LYS A 668 20.02 11.82 -15.62
CA LYS A 668 19.81 11.24 -16.95
C LYS A 668 18.43 11.61 -17.49
N GLU A 669 18.41 12.46 -18.52
CA GLU A 669 17.18 12.80 -19.23
C GLU A 669 16.48 11.55 -19.76
N GLY A 670 15.16 11.46 -19.53
CA GLY A 670 14.31 10.39 -20.03
C GLY A 670 14.38 9.08 -19.24
N LEU A 671 15.20 8.98 -18.20
CA LEU A 671 15.12 7.89 -17.23
C LEU A 671 13.97 8.20 -16.26
N LEU A 672 12.90 7.39 -16.31
CA LEU A 672 11.70 7.60 -15.52
C LEU A 672 11.41 6.39 -14.64
N PHE A 673 10.82 6.66 -13.47
CA PHE A 673 10.22 5.64 -12.61
C PHE A 673 8.72 5.90 -12.46
N LEU A 674 7.93 4.84 -12.56
CA LEU A 674 6.46 4.87 -12.45
C LEU A 674 6.01 3.95 -11.33
N GLY A 675 5.40 4.51 -10.29
CA GLY A 675 4.68 3.77 -9.26
C GLY A 675 3.24 3.52 -9.68
N THR A 676 2.78 2.28 -9.51
CA THR A 676 1.43 1.82 -9.87
C THR A 676 0.72 1.21 -8.66
N GLU A 677 -0.51 0.71 -8.86
CA GLU A 677 -1.21 -0.07 -7.85
C GLU A 677 -0.50 -1.40 -7.52
N HIS A 678 0.29 -1.94 -8.44
CA HIS A 678 0.90 -3.27 -8.33
C HIS A 678 2.44 -3.25 -8.48
N GLY A 679 3.10 -2.17 -8.02
CA GLY A 679 4.56 -2.08 -8.02
C GLY A 679 5.14 -1.00 -8.92
N VAL A 680 6.39 -1.18 -9.36
CA VAL A 680 7.23 -0.15 -9.98
C VAL A 680 7.65 -0.55 -11.38
N TYR A 681 7.64 0.44 -12.29
CA TYR A 681 8.17 0.33 -13.65
C TYR A 681 9.28 1.36 -13.87
N VAL A 682 10.20 1.06 -14.79
CA VAL A 682 11.26 1.95 -15.26
C VAL A 682 11.16 2.17 -16.76
N SER A 683 11.48 3.37 -17.22
CA SER A 683 11.60 3.71 -18.64
C SER A 683 12.94 4.40 -18.89
N PHE A 684 13.58 4.08 -19.99
CA PHE A 684 14.87 4.66 -20.40
C PHE A 684 14.73 5.61 -21.61
N ASP A 685 13.52 5.77 -22.11
CA ASP A 685 13.18 6.49 -23.35
C ASP A 685 12.09 7.54 -23.17
N ALA A 686 12.08 8.19 -21.99
CA ALA A 686 11.11 9.22 -21.62
C ALA A 686 9.64 8.72 -21.62
N GLY A 687 9.41 7.45 -21.33
CA GLY A 687 8.11 6.82 -21.21
C GLY A 687 7.56 6.22 -22.52
N ASP A 688 8.34 6.22 -23.60
CA ASP A 688 7.90 5.59 -24.84
C ASP A 688 7.75 4.07 -24.67
N SER A 689 8.52 3.47 -23.75
CA SER A 689 8.32 2.11 -23.26
C SER A 689 8.64 1.95 -21.78
N TRP A 690 7.96 0.99 -21.13
CA TRP A 690 8.11 0.67 -19.73
C TRP A 690 8.42 -0.81 -19.52
N GLN A 691 9.24 -1.11 -18.51
CA GLN A 691 9.45 -2.48 -18.04
C GLN A 691 9.38 -2.54 -16.52
N PRO A 692 8.89 -3.64 -15.92
CA PRO A 692 8.80 -3.76 -14.47
C PRO A 692 10.18 -3.84 -13.83
N ILE A 693 10.32 -3.22 -12.66
CA ILE A 693 11.48 -3.35 -11.76
C ILE A 693 11.00 -3.79 -10.38
N GLN A 694 10.19 -4.85 -10.38
CA GLN A 694 9.55 -5.38 -9.16
C GLN A 694 10.57 -6.04 -8.24
N LEU A 695 11.50 -6.82 -8.79
CA LEU A 695 12.53 -7.54 -8.03
C LEU A 695 11.91 -8.32 -6.84
N ASN A 696 12.40 -8.08 -5.63
CA ASN A 696 11.87 -8.66 -4.38
C ASN A 696 10.76 -7.83 -3.72
N LEU A 697 10.30 -6.74 -4.35
CA LEU A 697 9.19 -5.93 -3.81
C LEU A 697 7.88 -6.74 -3.89
N PRO A 698 7.13 -6.91 -2.78
CA PRO A 698 5.84 -7.56 -2.83
C PRO A 698 4.83 -6.77 -3.67
N ASP A 699 3.75 -7.42 -4.09
CA ASP A 699 2.61 -6.70 -4.68
C ASP A 699 2.04 -5.75 -3.62
N THR A 700 2.15 -4.45 -3.87
CA THR A 700 1.70 -3.40 -2.96
C THR A 700 1.49 -2.09 -3.73
N PRO A 701 0.48 -1.27 -3.38
CA PRO A 701 0.28 0.01 -4.03
C PRO A 701 1.41 1.00 -3.74
N ILE A 702 2.03 1.53 -4.78
CA ILE A 702 3.06 2.57 -4.67
C ILE A 702 2.37 3.93 -4.74
N ARG A 703 2.03 4.50 -3.61
CA ARG A 703 1.27 5.76 -3.55
C ARG A 703 2.06 6.96 -4.03
N ASP A 704 3.34 6.99 -3.70
CA ASP A 704 4.29 8.02 -4.17
C ASP A 704 5.70 7.46 -4.19
N LEU A 705 6.57 8.07 -4.96
CA LEU A 705 7.99 7.77 -5.01
C LEU A 705 8.82 9.06 -5.12
N GLN A 706 10.04 9.02 -4.61
CA GLN A 706 11.01 10.11 -4.69
C GLN A 706 12.36 9.57 -5.16
N LEU A 707 13.12 10.41 -5.85
CA LEU A 707 14.49 10.14 -6.22
C LEU A 707 15.40 11.00 -5.34
N LYS A 708 16.29 10.36 -4.59
CA LYS A 708 17.22 11.06 -3.70
C LYS A 708 18.64 10.56 -3.93
N ASN A 709 19.51 11.48 -4.40
CA ASN A 709 20.88 11.12 -4.80
C ASN A 709 20.83 10.01 -5.88
N SER A 710 21.12 8.78 -5.53
CA SER A 710 21.05 7.60 -6.40
C SER A 710 20.09 6.53 -5.86
N ASP A 711 19.17 6.92 -4.99
CA ASP A 711 18.18 6.02 -4.41
C ASP A 711 16.78 6.30 -4.97
N VAL A 712 16.03 5.22 -5.25
CA VAL A 712 14.59 5.31 -5.48
C VAL A 712 13.87 4.97 -4.17
N VAL A 713 13.13 5.93 -3.64
CA VAL A 713 12.44 5.82 -2.36
C VAL A 713 10.94 5.69 -2.58
N LEU A 714 10.32 4.66 -2.01
CA LEU A 714 8.89 4.37 -2.17
C LEU A 714 8.13 4.60 -0.88
N GLY A 715 6.94 5.21 -1.00
CA GLY A 715 5.88 5.18 0.00
C GLY A 715 4.77 4.22 -0.44
N THR A 716 4.65 3.07 0.25
CA THR A 716 3.66 2.05 -0.08
C THR A 716 2.41 2.18 0.78
N HIS A 717 1.31 1.60 0.32
CA HIS A 717 0.07 1.57 1.08
C HIS A 717 -0.17 0.18 1.68
N GLY A 718 0.66 -0.19 2.67
CA GLY A 718 0.54 -1.47 3.38
C GLY A 718 1.85 -2.21 3.63
N ARG A 719 3.00 -1.68 3.15
CA ARG A 719 4.32 -2.31 3.35
C ARG A 719 5.41 -1.31 3.78
N GLY A 720 5.03 -0.13 4.29
CA GLY A 720 5.96 0.89 4.77
C GLY A 720 6.79 1.54 3.67
N PHE A 721 8.01 1.96 4.01
CA PHE A 721 8.96 2.55 3.08
C PHE A 721 9.94 1.51 2.53
N TRP A 722 10.30 1.67 1.25
CA TRP A 722 11.31 0.86 0.57
C TRP A 722 12.30 1.75 -0.16
N ILE A 723 13.54 1.30 -0.26
CA ILE A 723 14.59 1.97 -1.02
C ILE A 723 15.23 0.97 -1.99
N LEU A 724 15.38 1.37 -3.24
CA LEU A 724 16.31 0.76 -4.18
C LEU A 724 17.58 1.58 -4.09
N ASP A 725 18.56 1.06 -3.39
CA ASP A 725 19.82 1.74 -3.14
C ASP A 725 20.67 1.77 -4.42
N ASP A 726 21.24 2.93 -4.73
CA ASP A 726 22.28 3.12 -5.73
C ASP A 726 21.92 2.60 -7.13
N TYR A 727 20.96 3.26 -7.78
CA TYR A 727 20.53 2.91 -9.15
C TYR A 727 21.39 3.55 -10.25
N ASP A 728 22.59 4.06 -9.95
CA ASP A 728 23.47 4.70 -10.94
C ASP A 728 23.79 3.83 -12.15
N PRO A 729 23.91 2.52 -12.05
CA PRO A 729 24.05 1.67 -13.23
C PRO A 729 22.93 1.90 -14.27
N LEU A 730 21.71 2.26 -13.84
CA LEU A 730 20.62 2.59 -14.79
C LEU A 730 20.87 3.90 -15.54
N ARG A 731 21.64 4.82 -14.94
CA ARG A 731 22.06 6.08 -15.59
C ARG A 731 23.13 5.84 -16.64
N GLU A 732 24.08 4.96 -16.36
CA GLU A 732 25.28 4.74 -17.16
C GLU A 732 25.10 3.65 -18.21
N TYR A 733 24.13 2.75 -18.04
CA TYR A 733 23.88 1.65 -18.96
C TYR A 733 23.53 2.13 -20.36
N THR A 734 24.19 1.52 -21.35
CA THR A 734 23.98 1.76 -22.78
C THR A 734 24.01 0.42 -23.52
N ASP A 735 23.64 0.39 -24.79
CA ASP A 735 23.76 -0.80 -25.63
C ASP A 735 25.20 -1.33 -25.70
N ARG A 736 26.19 -0.43 -25.62
CA ARG A 736 27.60 -0.82 -25.54
C ARG A 736 27.94 -1.56 -24.25
N THR A 737 27.32 -1.22 -23.14
CA THR A 737 27.49 -1.94 -21.86
C THR A 737 27.12 -3.41 -21.98
N ALA A 738 26.05 -3.72 -22.73
CA ALA A 738 25.59 -5.08 -22.97
C ALA A 738 26.56 -5.90 -23.84
N GLU A 739 27.37 -5.23 -24.67
CA GLU A 739 28.36 -5.88 -25.58
C GLU A 739 29.71 -6.13 -24.91
N GLU A 740 30.05 -5.40 -23.84
CA GLU A 740 31.31 -5.56 -23.11
C GLU A 740 31.23 -6.74 -22.11
N SER A 741 32.25 -7.57 -22.05
CA SER A 741 32.31 -8.69 -21.11
C SER A 741 32.34 -8.25 -19.64
N LEU A 742 32.94 -7.09 -19.37
CA LEU A 742 33.02 -6.44 -18.08
C LEU A 742 32.86 -4.92 -18.23
N THR A 743 31.89 -4.32 -17.55
CA THR A 743 31.78 -2.88 -17.38
C THR A 743 31.82 -2.52 -15.91
N LEU A 744 32.67 -1.60 -15.50
CA LEU A 744 32.73 -1.04 -14.15
C LEU A 744 31.99 0.32 -14.15
N PHE A 745 31.02 0.48 -13.27
CA PHE A 745 30.30 1.74 -13.08
C PHE A 745 31.03 2.66 -12.10
N MET A 746 30.83 3.97 -12.21
CA MET A 746 31.51 4.94 -11.35
C MET A 746 30.95 4.85 -9.91
N PRO A 747 31.76 4.49 -8.92
CA PRO A 747 31.32 4.47 -7.53
C PRO A 747 31.03 5.87 -6.97
N HIS A 748 30.08 5.98 -6.06
CA HIS A 748 29.82 7.20 -5.32
C HIS A 748 30.86 7.48 -4.24
N ASP A 749 30.93 8.73 -3.81
CA ASP A 749 31.62 9.13 -2.60
C ASP A 749 30.96 8.48 -1.38
N ALA A 750 31.75 7.79 -0.55
CA ALA A 750 31.28 7.15 0.67
C ALA A 750 31.69 7.96 1.91
N VAL A 751 30.76 8.12 2.86
CA VAL A 751 31.00 8.85 4.10
C VAL A 751 31.61 7.90 5.15
N ARG A 752 32.82 8.22 5.57
CA ARG A 752 33.59 7.43 6.50
C ARG A 752 32.89 7.31 7.86
N GLY A 753 32.51 6.10 8.22
CA GLY A 753 31.91 5.77 9.51
C GLY A 753 30.40 5.50 9.46
N GLU A 754 29.73 5.95 8.43
CA GLU A 754 28.30 5.79 8.24
C GLU A 754 27.97 4.84 7.09
N GLU A 755 28.80 4.79 6.06
CA GLU A 755 28.54 4.02 4.84
C GLU A 755 29.68 3.04 4.53
N THR A 756 29.40 2.12 3.58
CA THR A 756 30.37 1.34 2.80
C THR A 756 30.56 2.02 1.43
N ALA A 757 31.71 1.86 0.78
CA ALA A 757 31.85 2.23 -0.62
C ALA A 757 31.31 1.08 -1.49
N ILE A 758 30.39 1.41 -2.37
CA ILE A 758 29.72 0.46 -3.25
C ILE A 758 30.42 0.46 -4.60
N VAL A 759 30.87 -0.70 -5.05
CA VAL A 759 31.45 -0.93 -6.36
C VAL A 759 30.51 -1.80 -7.15
N GLN A 760 29.94 -1.26 -8.24
CA GLN A 760 29.01 -1.96 -9.11
C GLN A 760 29.66 -2.24 -10.46
N TYR A 761 29.43 -3.44 -10.99
CA TYR A 761 29.96 -3.86 -12.28
C TYR A 761 28.96 -4.80 -12.98
N PHE A 762 28.99 -4.78 -14.31
CA PHE A 762 28.17 -5.64 -15.15
C PHE A 762 29.03 -6.72 -15.78
N LEU A 763 28.52 -7.96 -15.80
CA LEU A 763 29.10 -9.10 -16.49
C LEU A 763 28.13 -9.59 -17.56
N SER A 764 28.60 -9.69 -18.81
CA SER A 764 27.77 -10.24 -19.91
C SER A 764 27.50 -11.73 -19.76
N GLU A 765 28.35 -12.44 -19.04
CA GLU A 765 28.28 -13.89 -18.75
C GLU A 765 28.71 -14.14 -17.31
N GLU A 766 28.33 -15.29 -16.76
CA GLU A 766 28.82 -15.75 -15.45
C GLU A 766 30.31 -15.97 -15.48
N ALA A 767 31.02 -15.52 -14.43
CA ALA A 767 32.47 -15.68 -14.31
C ALA A 767 32.86 -16.75 -13.27
N ASP A 768 33.98 -17.47 -13.51
CA ASP A 768 34.49 -18.41 -12.51
C ASP A 768 34.97 -17.69 -11.24
N SER A 769 35.56 -16.50 -11.41
CA SER A 769 36.03 -15.67 -10.31
C SER A 769 36.07 -14.19 -10.68
N VAL A 770 35.90 -13.34 -9.68
CA VAL A 770 36.02 -11.90 -9.78
C VAL A 770 36.98 -11.41 -8.69
N GLN A 771 38.01 -10.68 -9.08
CA GLN A 771 38.91 -10.00 -8.14
C GLN A 771 38.53 -8.52 -8.09
N ALA A 772 38.18 -8.00 -6.91
CA ALA A 772 37.95 -6.60 -6.66
C ALA A 772 39.03 -6.01 -5.73
N GLU A 773 39.57 -4.88 -6.08
CA GLU A 773 40.71 -4.24 -5.41
C GLU A 773 40.45 -2.73 -5.21
N ILE A 774 40.92 -2.22 -4.07
CA ILE A 774 40.96 -0.77 -3.81
C ILE A 774 42.41 -0.35 -3.65
N TYR A 775 42.76 0.74 -4.31
CA TYR A 775 44.05 1.39 -4.22
C TYR A 775 43.93 2.79 -3.66
N ASP A 776 44.94 3.22 -2.87
CA ASP A 776 45.00 4.62 -2.42
C ASP A 776 45.54 5.55 -3.54
N SER A 777 45.48 6.85 -3.30
CA SER A 777 45.97 7.87 -4.25
C SER A 777 47.44 7.78 -4.64
N LYS A 778 48.23 6.97 -3.95
CA LYS A 778 49.64 6.67 -4.24
C LYS A 778 49.83 5.36 -5.00
N GLY A 779 48.75 4.67 -5.30
CA GLY A 779 48.78 3.36 -5.97
C GLY A 779 49.12 2.17 -5.05
N ASN A 780 49.02 2.35 -3.72
CA ASN A 780 49.21 1.24 -2.79
C ASN A 780 47.90 0.48 -2.62
N LEU A 781 48.00 -0.85 -2.64
CA LEU A 781 46.84 -1.74 -2.40
C LEU A 781 46.33 -1.60 -0.98
N VAL A 782 45.08 -1.28 -0.83
CA VAL A 782 44.35 -1.14 0.44
C VAL A 782 43.69 -2.48 0.83
N VAL A 783 42.95 -3.05 -0.12
CA VAL A 783 42.27 -4.33 0.04
C VAL A 783 42.12 -5.01 -1.31
N SER A 784 42.23 -6.35 -1.31
CA SER A 784 41.91 -7.20 -2.46
C SER A 784 40.97 -8.30 -1.96
N MET A 785 39.89 -8.56 -2.67
CA MET A 785 38.91 -9.60 -2.40
C MET A 785 38.68 -10.40 -3.68
N VAL A 786 38.57 -11.70 -3.52
CA VAL A 786 38.25 -12.60 -4.63
C VAL A 786 36.94 -13.31 -4.30
N GLY A 787 35.97 -13.18 -5.16
CA GLY A 787 34.75 -13.97 -5.16
C GLY A 787 34.80 -15.05 -6.21
N ASP A 788 34.34 -16.24 -5.87
CA ASP A 788 34.18 -17.36 -6.79
C ASP A 788 32.81 -18.01 -6.55
N SER A 789 32.39 -18.86 -7.48
CA SER A 789 31.09 -19.56 -7.40
C SER A 789 31.00 -20.54 -6.20
N VAL A 790 32.12 -20.87 -5.58
CA VAL A 790 32.23 -21.80 -4.43
C VAL A 790 32.21 -21.02 -3.12
N ALA A 791 32.84 -19.85 -3.07
CA ALA A 791 32.99 -19.03 -1.88
C ALA A 791 31.65 -18.40 -1.40
N GLN A 792 30.64 -18.36 -2.26
CA GLN A 792 29.32 -17.81 -1.95
C GLN A 792 28.44 -18.75 -1.09
N ARG A 793 28.87 -19.97 -0.81
CA ARG A 793 28.16 -20.85 0.13
C ARG A 793 28.45 -20.41 1.57
N PRO A 794 27.42 -20.07 2.37
CA PRO A 794 27.61 -19.82 3.79
C PRO A 794 28.22 -21.07 4.41
N THR A 795 29.46 -21.00 4.91
CA THR A 795 29.96 -22.01 5.86
C THR A 795 29.06 -21.88 7.11
N GLU A 796 28.50 -23.00 7.56
CA GLU A 796 27.75 -23.05 8.82
C GLU A 796 28.69 -22.65 9.96
N ILE A 797 28.70 -21.37 10.28
CA ILE A 797 29.37 -20.85 11.45
C ILE A 797 28.38 -20.91 12.60
N HIS A 798 28.84 -21.40 13.74
CA HIS A 798 28.08 -21.53 14.99
C HIS A 798 27.11 -20.35 15.20
N PRO A 799 25.83 -20.57 15.59
CA PRO A 799 24.79 -19.53 15.63
C PRO A 799 25.12 -18.32 16.50
N TRP A 800 26.06 -18.41 17.43
CA TRP A 800 26.48 -17.33 18.31
C TRP A 800 27.51 -16.36 17.69
N TYR A 801 28.08 -16.64 16.54
CA TYR A 801 29.09 -15.82 15.88
C TYR A 801 28.69 -15.53 14.42
N ARG A 802 27.72 -14.65 14.23
CA ARG A 802 27.50 -14.05 12.93
C ARG A 802 28.61 -13.03 12.67
N THR A 803 29.71 -13.46 12.08
CA THR A 803 30.56 -12.54 11.35
C THR A 803 29.76 -12.07 10.15
N ARG A 804 29.41 -10.78 10.05
CA ARG A 804 29.15 -10.16 8.75
C ARG A 804 30.46 -10.32 7.98
N THR A 805 30.60 -11.34 7.16
CA THR A 805 31.56 -11.34 6.08
C THR A 805 31.17 -10.14 5.22
N THR A 806 32.08 -9.17 5.08
CA THR A 806 32.02 -8.22 3.97
C THR A 806 31.80 -9.05 2.73
N GLY A 807 30.70 -8.77 1.99
CA GLY A 807 30.31 -9.58 0.86
C GLY A 807 31.49 -9.73 -0.09
N LEU A 808 31.74 -10.93 -0.58
CA LEU A 808 32.71 -11.15 -1.64
C LEU A 808 32.11 -10.60 -2.95
N PRO A 809 32.98 -10.16 -3.90
CA PRO A 809 32.50 -9.81 -5.23
C PRO A 809 31.69 -10.98 -5.83
N THR A 810 30.54 -10.70 -6.43
CA THR A 810 29.68 -11.71 -7.04
C THR A 810 30.09 -12.01 -8.48
N THR A 811 29.79 -13.21 -8.98
CA THR A 811 30.25 -13.70 -10.28
C THR A 811 29.11 -13.89 -11.28
N ALA A 812 27.90 -13.56 -10.92
CA ALA A 812 26.72 -13.82 -11.72
C ALA A 812 26.66 -12.96 -13.00
N LYS A 813 26.06 -13.48 -14.07
CA LYS A 813 25.67 -12.68 -15.23
C LYS A 813 24.76 -11.53 -14.80
N GLY A 814 24.94 -10.35 -15.38
CA GLY A 814 24.15 -9.14 -15.10
C GLY A 814 24.88 -8.16 -14.18
N LEU A 815 24.11 -7.34 -13.48
CA LEU A 815 24.64 -6.35 -12.54
C LEU A 815 25.14 -7.05 -11.28
N ASN A 816 26.33 -6.68 -10.83
CA ASN A 816 26.97 -7.20 -9.63
C ASN A 816 27.32 -6.06 -8.69
N ARG A 817 27.42 -6.34 -7.39
CA ARG A 817 27.72 -5.39 -6.34
C ARG A 817 28.75 -5.95 -5.38
N TRP A 818 29.71 -5.13 -5.02
CA TRP A 818 30.66 -5.40 -3.94
C TRP A 818 30.74 -4.19 -3.01
N GLU A 819 30.81 -4.44 -1.70
CA GLU A 819 30.88 -3.41 -0.70
C GLU A 819 32.22 -3.41 0.00
N TRP A 820 32.95 -2.27 -0.07
CA TRP A 820 34.15 -2.05 0.70
C TRP A 820 33.78 -1.30 1.99
N ASN A 821 34.12 -1.90 3.14
CA ASN A 821 33.82 -1.34 4.48
C ASN A 821 34.77 -0.20 4.91
N LEU A 822 35.42 0.46 3.97
CA LEU A 822 36.37 1.55 4.16
C LEU A 822 37.51 1.20 5.12
N ARG A 823 38.00 -0.06 5.07
CA ARG A 823 39.09 -0.54 5.92
C ARG A 823 40.21 -1.16 5.09
N TYR A 824 41.43 -1.07 5.64
CA TYR A 824 42.52 -1.88 5.19
C TYR A 824 42.32 -3.35 5.56
N LYS A 825 43.14 -4.24 4.96
CA LYS A 825 43.09 -5.65 5.30
C LYS A 825 43.36 -5.83 6.81
N GLY A 826 42.61 -6.73 7.41
CA GLY A 826 42.78 -7.11 8.81
C GLY A 826 44.03 -7.92 9.08
N ALA A 827 44.23 -8.32 10.33
CA ALA A 827 45.35 -9.18 10.73
C ALA A 827 45.26 -10.55 10.05
N THR A 828 46.40 -11.12 9.75
CA THR A 828 46.49 -12.52 9.26
C THR A 828 45.98 -13.48 10.33
N MET A 829 45.02 -14.31 9.97
CA MET A 829 44.40 -15.28 10.86
C MET A 829 44.95 -16.68 10.52
N PHE A 830 44.94 -17.58 11.48
CA PHE A 830 45.29 -19.01 11.26
C PHE A 830 44.08 -19.89 11.58
N GLU A 831 43.98 -21.03 10.94
CA GLU A 831 42.89 -21.98 11.13
C GLU A 831 42.79 -22.45 12.59
N GLY A 832 41.55 -22.48 13.12
CA GLY A 832 41.28 -22.88 14.50
C GLY A 832 41.48 -21.80 15.57
N ILE A 833 41.78 -20.55 15.18
CA ILE A 833 41.89 -19.45 16.17
C ILE A 833 40.57 -19.18 16.85
N ILE A 834 40.56 -19.09 18.17
CA ILE A 834 39.40 -18.68 18.98
C ILE A 834 39.65 -17.27 19.50
N ILE A 835 38.76 -16.33 19.10
CA ILE A 835 38.88 -14.93 19.47
C ILE A 835 37.85 -14.62 20.59
N TRP A 836 38.37 -14.25 21.75
CA TRP A 836 37.58 -13.92 22.92
C TRP A 836 37.10 -12.45 22.93
N SER A 837 37.89 -11.56 22.35
CA SER A 837 37.56 -10.14 22.25
C SER A 837 38.33 -9.47 21.10
N GLY A 838 37.81 -8.31 20.67
CA GLY A 838 38.37 -7.59 19.52
C GLY A 838 37.85 -8.14 18.20
N ARG A 839 38.25 -7.48 17.12
CA ARG A 839 37.87 -7.85 15.74
C ARG A 839 39.12 -7.77 14.86
N PRO A 840 40.10 -8.69 15.01
CA PRO A 840 41.36 -8.63 14.29
C PRO A 840 41.19 -8.77 12.77
N GLN A 841 40.07 -9.34 12.31
CA GLN A 841 39.69 -9.37 10.86
C GLN A 841 39.39 -7.96 10.32
N ASN A 842 39.09 -7.00 11.19
CA ASN A 842 38.86 -5.62 10.76
C ASN A 842 40.20 -4.85 10.84
N GLY A 843 40.73 -4.49 9.69
CA GLY A 843 41.87 -3.58 9.60
C GLY A 843 41.51 -2.14 10.04
N PRO A 844 42.50 -1.23 10.12
CA PRO A 844 42.24 0.16 10.40
C PRO A 844 41.33 0.80 9.36
N LYS A 845 40.52 1.78 9.75
CA LYS A 845 39.70 2.57 8.79
C LYS A 845 40.63 3.36 7.85
N ALA A 846 40.33 3.36 6.58
CA ALA A 846 40.98 4.17 5.58
C ALA A 846 40.85 5.67 5.91
N PRO A 847 41.91 6.50 5.74
CA PRO A 847 41.79 7.94 5.91
C PRO A 847 40.90 8.56 4.82
N PRO A 848 40.30 9.73 5.07
CA PRO A 848 39.64 10.47 3.99
C PRO A 848 40.57 10.76 2.82
N GLY A 849 40.08 10.57 1.60
CA GLY A 849 40.91 10.75 0.39
C GLY A 849 40.28 10.08 -0.82
N THR A 850 40.95 10.19 -1.96
CA THR A 850 40.53 9.54 -3.21
C THR A 850 41.14 8.13 -3.26
N TYR A 851 40.30 7.20 -3.65
CA TYR A 851 40.64 5.79 -3.85
C TYR A 851 40.23 5.37 -5.25
N GLU A 852 40.92 4.35 -5.79
CA GLU A 852 40.63 3.76 -7.08
C GLU A 852 40.13 2.32 -6.87
N ALA A 853 38.96 1.99 -7.42
CA ALA A 853 38.43 0.64 -7.46
C ALA A 853 38.83 -0.03 -8.79
N ARG A 854 39.29 -1.28 -8.73
CA ARG A 854 39.55 -2.12 -9.90
C ARG A 854 38.83 -3.45 -9.77
N VAL A 855 38.24 -3.88 -10.87
CA VAL A 855 37.60 -5.19 -10.98
C VAL A 855 38.28 -5.98 -12.12
N THR A 856 38.72 -7.19 -11.83
CA THR A 856 39.36 -8.06 -12.80
C THR A 856 38.57 -9.35 -12.95
N VAL A 857 38.26 -9.70 -14.19
CA VAL A 857 37.55 -10.92 -14.58
C VAL A 857 38.24 -11.52 -15.81
N ASN A 858 38.64 -12.79 -15.77
CA ASN A 858 39.27 -13.49 -16.88
C ASN A 858 40.44 -12.71 -17.53
N GLY A 859 41.22 -12.00 -16.69
CA GLY A 859 42.37 -11.21 -17.13
C GLY A 859 42.03 -9.83 -17.72
N ILE A 860 40.77 -9.46 -17.77
CA ILE A 860 40.31 -8.13 -18.16
C ILE A 860 40.12 -7.30 -16.87
N THR A 861 40.79 -6.15 -16.78
CA THR A 861 40.69 -5.20 -15.64
C THR A 861 40.03 -3.90 -16.10
N LYS A 862 39.07 -3.46 -15.37
CA LYS A 862 38.46 -2.14 -15.52
C LYS A 862 38.62 -1.30 -14.25
#